data_fe46564febb44e633a79f322ea061c4a
#
_entry.id   fe46564febb44e633a79f322ea061c4a
#
_cell.length_a   1.000
_cell.length_b   1.000
_cell.length_c   1.000
_cell.angle_alpha   90.00
_cell.angle_beta   90.00
_cell.angle_gamma   90.00
#
_symmetry.space_group_name_H-M   'P 1'
#
loop_
_entity.id
_entity.type
_entity.pdbx_description
1 polymer ?
#
loop_
_entity_poly.entity_id
_entity_poly.type
_entity_poly.pdbx_seq_one_letter_code
_entity_poly.pdbx_strand_id
1 'polypeptide(L)'
;MAHGGNTDNGAQRGLNRRGFLKGAAAGAAGASALVSGVEKTRAQAPAGGSGASLPPPEARQLARDAGNVRPPAGPERAVKRPGSDLMVQVLRDLGIEYVAANPGSSFEGLQESIVNYGNPPNRMPEFITALHEETAVDMANGYGKAEGKPMCAMLHGTIGLQHAAMAIYQAFYSGTPMLLIAGRDDGFIQAHTANDMAGFVRSITKWDAQPKSLEDTLTALQEAYRQAITPPTAPTLVVIDMEFQKEEAGNLPVPPYRPPVIAGVDPTTAREIAQALLAAENPRIAVGKLRTPQGVENAVALAELVGASTSTTATQGPMSFPQHHPLCGPGANTQYDYVLGLETPAANLSLQGPTIASLMPARDTGGIGWGGLRAKAPAEKGGAGKGAKGGRGGGAPGRVIAVDAEASLPAILAEVSRLMTPDQRRRIEERKAKHAEANHTARIAALERAVEAKRIGWNATPISTARIYGELWPLIMNEDWCLSSPSNFSGAHHVQLWSHNKPYSYLGGQGAGGMGYGAGASGGAALAARARGRIVVNIQTDGDLNYAPGVLWTAAHHKLPLLTVMHNNRAWHQELMFLQYMAGVRGRGTDRAHIGTTLRDPFINYAKMAEAYGMASEGPIENPAKLQAALKRGLASVKRGEPYLIDVITQPR
;
A
#
# COMPACT_ATOMS: atom_id res chain seq x y z
N MET A 1 -42.56 -68.30 1.76
CA MET A 1 -42.38 -68.28 3.22
C MET A 1 -41.86 -66.83 3.50
N ALA A 2 -42.74 -65.91 3.76
CA ALA A 2 -43.45 -65.60 5.00
C ALA A 2 -42.50 -64.97 6.03
N HIS A 3 -42.76 -63.73 6.26
CA HIS A 3 -42.85 -62.79 7.39
C HIS A 3 -41.76 -61.74 7.39
N GLY A 4 -42.02 -60.50 7.55
CA GLY A 4 -43.15 -59.74 8.08
C GLY A 4 -42.60 -58.46 8.61
N GLY A 5 -43.06 -57.36 8.19
CA GLY A 5 -43.24 -56.02 8.45
C GLY A 5 -42.67 -55.39 9.74
N ASN A 6 -42.19 -54.21 9.63
CA ASN A 6 -42.75 -53.07 10.35
C ASN A 6 -42.24 -51.76 9.76
N THR A 7 -43.14 -50.92 9.32
CA THR A 7 -42.97 -49.55 8.89
C THR A 7 -43.00 -48.66 10.12
N ASP A 8 -41.97 -47.82 10.31
CA ASP A 8 -42.10 -46.69 11.22
C ASP A 8 -41.78 -45.39 10.46
N ASN A 9 -42.81 -44.62 10.21
CA ASN A 9 -42.84 -43.32 9.56
C ASN A 9 -42.43 -42.24 10.57
N GLY A 10 -41.17 -41.90 10.61
CA GLY A 10 -40.67 -40.75 11.34
C GLY A 10 -40.90 -39.46 10.55
N ALA A 11 -41.99 -38.77 10.82
CA ALA A 11 -42.32 -37.46 10.23
C ALA A 11 -41.26 -36.40 10.54
N GLN A 12 -40.58 -35.94 9.51
CA GLN A 12 -39.79 -34.69 9.56
C GLN A 12 -40.73 -33.50 9.82
N ARG A 13 -40.77 -33.01 11.06
CA ARG A 13 -41.40 -31.73 11.39
C ARG A 13 -40.49 -30.60 10.95
N GLY A 14 -40.77 -30.01 9.80
CA GLY A 14 -40.14 -28.76 9.38
C GLY A 14 -40.45 -27.64 10.38
N LEU A 15 -39.39 -27.05 10.93
CA LEU A 15 -39.46 -25.84 11.74
C LEU A 15 -39.96 -24.67 10.89
N ASN A 16 -41.19 -24.23 11.13
CA ASN A 16 -41.72 -23.06 10.43
C ASN A 16 -41.17 -21.76 11.05
N ARG A 17 -41.12 -20.72 10.23
CA ARG A 17 -40.55 -19.40 10.57
C ARG A 17 -41.12 -18.77 11.84
N ARG A 18 -42.34 -19.08 12.23
CA ARG A 18 -42.98 -18.61 13.48
C ARG A 18 -42.48 -19.34 14.74
N GLY A 19 -42.07 -20.58 14.63
CA GLY A 19 -41.46 -21.35 15.73
C GLY A 19 -40.05 -20.84 16.05
N PHE A 20 -39.27 -20.47 15.02
CA PHE A 20 -37.94 -19.91 15.18
C PHE A 20 -37.96 -18.55 15.90
N LEU A 21 -38.90 -17.66 15.54
CA LEU A 21 -39.02 -16.33 16.16
C LEU A 21 -39.48 -16.39 17.61
N LYS A 22 -40.28 -17.41 18.00
CA LYS A 22 -40.68 -17.60 19.42
C LYS A 22 -39.54 -18.17 20.26
N GLY A 23 -38.64 -18.97 19.70
CA GLY A 23 -37.45 -19.50 20.38
C GLY A 23 -36.40 -18.43 20.63
N ALA A 24 -36.24 -17.49 19.69
CA ALA A 24 -35.30 -16.39 19.82
C ALA A 24 -35.74 -15.34 20.87
N ALA A 25 -37.03 -15.13 21.04
CA ALA A 25 -37.56 -14.24 22.08
C ALA A 25 -37.43 -14.80 23.52
N ALA A 26 -37.41 -16.13 23.67
CA ALA A 26 -37.20 -16.76 24.98
C ALA A 26 -35.73 -16.83 25.41
N GLY A 27 -34.78 -16.85 24.45
CA GLY A 27 -33.34 -16.83 24.72
C GLY A 27 -32.81 -15.45 25.18
N ALA A 28 -33.46 -14.37 24.76
CA ALA A 28 -33.08 -13.01 25.15
C ALA A 28 -33.52 -12.61 26.58
N ALA A 29 -34.43 -13.35 27.17
CA ALA A 29 -34.93 -13.10 28.53
C ALA A 29 -34.04 -13.75 29.64
N GLY A 30 -33.17 -14.69 29.28
CA GLY A 30 -32.31 -15.43 30.22
C GLY A 30 -30.97 -14.79 30.56
N ALA A 31 -30.51 -13.84 29.75
CA ALA A 31 -29.20 -13.18 29.95
C ALA A 31 -29.23 -11.92 30.83
N SER A 32 -30.41 -11.48 31.28
CA SER A 32 -30.58 -10.24 32.05
C SER A 32 -30.65 -10.42 33.57
N ALA A 33 -30.39 -11.60 34.10
CA ALA A 33 -30.63 -11.92 35.51
C ALA A 33 -29.38 -11.93 36.41
N LEU A 34 -28.22 -11.49 35.97
CA LEU A 34 -26.97 -11.50 36.76
C LEU A 34 -26.35 -10.14 37.05
N VAL A 35 -27.07 -9.03 36.86
CA VAL A 35 -26.65 -7.71 37.38
C VAL A 35 -27.79 -7.13 38.21
N SER A 36 -27.99 -7.64 39.40
CA SER A 36 -28.89 -7.06 40.40
C SER A 36 -28.07 -6.38 41.50
N GLY A 37 -27.98 -5.08 41.44
CA GLY A 37 -27.31 -4.28 42.48
C GLY A 37 -27.30 -2.78 42.24
N VAL A 38 -28.19 -2.25 41.38
CA VAL A 38 -28.38 -0.81 41.28
C VAL A 38 -29.88 -0.49 41.38
N GLU A 39 -30.27 0.25 42.40
CA GLU A 39 -31.61 0.74 42.61
C GLU A 39 -32.16 1.44 41.36
N LYS A 40 -33.30 0.96 40.90
CA LYS A 40 -34.07 1.54 39.80
C LYS A 40 -34.78 2.80 40.30
N THR A 41 -34.20 3.95 40.13
CA THR A 41 -34.99 5.18 40.03
C THR A 41 -35.69 5.19 38.68
N ARG A 42 -36.97 4.90 38.66
CA ARG A 42 -37.85 5.00 37.51
C ARG A 42 -37.93 6.48 37.09
N ALA A 43 -37.21 6.90 36.09
CA ALA A 43 -37.52 8.10 35.35
C ALA A 43 -38.75 7.84 34.50
N GLN A 44 -39.86 8.53 34.80
CA GLN A 44 -41.07 8.52 34.01
C GLN A 44 -40.78 9.19 32.67
N ALA A 45 -40.96 8.46 31.57
CA ALA A 45 -40.83 9.02 30.23
C ALA A 45 -41.98 10.02 29.97
N PRO A 46 -41.71 11.22 29.50
CA PRO A 46 -42.76 12.12 29.03
C PRO A 46 -43.40 11.58 27.76
N ALA A 47 -44.72 11.64 27.71
CA ALA A 47 -45.52 11.26 26.57
C ALA A 47 -45.26 12.21 25.38
N GLY A 48 -44.99 11.62 24.23
CA GLY A 48 -45.30 12.12 22.89
C GLY A 48 -44.84 13.54 22.54
N GLY A 49 -43.62 13.66 21.97
CA GLY A 49 -43.20 14.84 21.25
C GLY A 49 -42.21 14.43 20.15
N SER A 50 -42.53 14.79 18.92
CA SER A 50 -41.75 14.58 17.74
C SER A 50 -40.30 15.06 17.89
N GLY A 51 -39.33 14.17 17.68
CA GLY A 51 -38.01 14.52 17.19
C GLY A 51 -37.17 15.53 18.01
N ALA A 52 -37.20 15.49 19.34
CA ALA A 52 -36.25 16.27 20.12
C ALA A 52 -34.87 15.60 20.07
N SER A 53 -33.90 16.27 19.46
CA SER A 53 -32.50 15.89 19.57
C SER A 53 -32.12 15.74 21.04
N LEU A 54 -31.29 14.74 21.37
CA LEU A 54 -30.70 14.63 22.70
C LEU A 54 -30.08 15.97 23.09
N PRO A 55 -30.24 16.41 24.37
CA PRO A 55 -29.60 17.64 24.82
C PRO A 55 -28.09 17.55 24.61
N PRO A 56 -27.42 18.65 24.29
CA PRO A 56 -25.97 18.64 24.15
C PRO A 56 -25.33 18.18 25.47
N PRO A 57 -24.19 17.47 25.39
CA PRO A 57 -23.51 16.97 26.56
C PRO A 57 -23.11 18.14 27.48
N GLU A 58 -23.24 17.94 28.80
CA GLU A 58 -22.83 18.93 29.78
C GLU A 58 -21.32 19.20 29.72
N ALA A 59 -20.90 20.42 30.07
CA ALA A 59 -19.47 20.80 30.08
C ALA A 59 -18.60 19.85 30.92
N ARG A 60 -19.14 19.29 32.00
CA ARG A 60 -18.46 18.27 32.83
C ARG A 60 -18.27 16.95 32.07
N GLN A 61 -19.22 16.56 31.25
CA GLN A 61 -19.10 15.36 30.40
C GLN A 61 -18.07 15.59 29.30
N LEU A 62 -18.12 16.73 28.62
CA LEU A 62 -17.12 17.11 27.61
C LEU A 62 -15.71 17.18 28.20
N ALA A 63 -15.56 17.74 29.43
CA ALA A 63 -14.25 17.75 30.09
C ALA A 63 -13.75 16.34 30.44
N ARG A 64 -14.66 15.43 30.80
CA ARG A 64 -14.34 14.01 31.06
C ARG A 64 -13.95 13.31 29.80
N ASP A 65 -14.72 13.48 28.73
CA ASP A 65 -14.49 12.87 27.44
C ASP A 65 -13.20 13.42 26.77
N ALA A 66 -12.82 14.66 27.10
CA ALA A 66 -11.56 15.26 26.70
C ALA A 66 -10.35 14.84 27.56
N GLY A 67 -10.50 13.88 28.48
CA GLY A 67 -9.41 13.41 29.34
C GLY A 67 -8.98 14.37 30.45
N ASN A 68 -9.77 15.44 30.72
CA ASN A 68 -9.49 16.39 31.78
C ASN A 68 -9.88 15.90 33.19
N VAL A 69 -10.35 14.67 33.29
CA VAL A 69 -10.63 14.02 34.58
C VAL A 69 -9.36 13.30 35.02
N ARG A 70 -8.90 13.64 36.22
CA ARG A 70 -7.78 12.89 36.83
C ARG A 70 -8.17 11.42 36.94
N PRO A 71 -7.33 10.51 36.46
CA PRO A 71 -7.57 9.09 36.65
C PRO A 71 -7.64 8.79 38.15
N PRO A 72 -8.33 7.72 38.57
CA PRO A 72 -8.27 7.27 39.97
C PRO A 72 -6.80 7.09 40.36
N ALA A 73 -6.49 7.27 41.61
CA ALA A 73 -5.15 7.00 42.12
C ALA A 73 -4.74 5.58 41.71
N GLY A 74 -3.59 5.48 41.02
CA GLY A 74 -3.06 4.20 40.57
C GLY A 74 -2.79 3.25 41.74
N PRO A 75 -2.56 1.99 41.50
CA PRO A 75 -2.17 1.03 42.52
C PRO A 75 -0.89 1.52 43.23
N GLU A 76 -0.76 1.21 44.51
CA GLU A 76 0.41 1.59 45.33
C GLU A 76 1.75 1.05 44.73
N ARG A 77 1.68 0.06 43.87
CA ARG A 77 2.80 -0.50 43.12
C ARG A 77 2.88 0.07 41.72
N ALA A 78 3.78 1.01 41.50
CA ALA A 78 4.15 1.46 40.15
C ALA A 78 5.31 0.58 39.63
N VAL A 79 5.17 0.06 38.44
CA VAL A 79 6.30 -0.55 37.69
C VAL A 79 7.19 0.60 37.23
N LYS A 80 8.41 0.67 37.75
CA LYS A 80 9.30 1.80 37.50
C LYS A 80 9.90 1.83 36.09
N ARG A 81 10.02 0.70 35.44
CA ARG A 81 10.61 0.53 34.12
C ARG A 81 9.98 -0.68 33.47
N PRO A 82 8.80 -0.56 32.89
CA PRO A 82 8.14 -1.68 32.21
C PRO A 82 8.92 -2.10 30.96
N GLY A 83 8.80 -3.35 30.56
CA GLY A 83 9.44 -3.88 29.36
C GLY A 83 9.08 -3.10 28.11
N SER A 84 7.85 -2.58 28.03
CA SER A 84 7.41 -1.74 26.92
C SER A 84 8.20 -0.44 26.73
N ASP A 85 8.77 0.15 27.80
CA ASP A 85 9.68 1.30 27.68
C ASP A 85 10.94 0.95 26.89
N LEU A 86 11.48 -0.25 27.09
CA LEU A 86 12.64 -0.73 26.33
C LEU A 86 12.28 -1.01 24.88
N MET A 87 11.08 -1.54 24.62
CA MET A 87 10.58 -1.74 23.25
C MET A 87 10.45 -0.41 22.51
N VAL A 88 9.92 0.64 23.16
CA VAL A 88 9.87 1.99 22.59
C VAL A 88 11.27 2.55 22.34
N GLN A 89 12.22 2.30 23.27
CA GLN A 89 13.61 2.71 23.04
C GLN A 89 14.20 2.03 21.81
N VAL A 90 13.94 0.73 21.60
CA VAL A 90 14.34 0.03 20.37
C VAL A 90 13.74 0.70 19.12
N LEU A 91 12.43 1.01 19.13
CA LEU A 91 11.79 1.68 17.97
C LEU A 91 12.43 3.04 17.67
N ARG A 92 12.80 3.79 18.70
CA ARG A 92 13.52 5.08 18.57
C ARG A 92 14.92 4.89 17.97
N ASP A 93 15.69 3.95 18.50
CA ASP A 93 17.06 3.67 18.04
C ASP A 93 17.08 3.18 16.58
N LEU A 94 16.00 2.53 16.13
CA LEU A 94 15.77 2.13 14.76
C LEU A 94 15.30 3.28 13.85
N GLY A 95 14.99 4.46 14.41
CA GLY A 95 14.50 5.60 13.65
C GLY A 95 13.06 5.48 13.16
N ILE A 96 12.22 4.68 13.84
CA ILE A 96 10.78 4.61 13.57
C ILE A 96 10.12 5.92 13.99
N GLU A 97 9.62 6.69 13.03
CA GLU A 97 9.00 8.00 13.28
C GLU A 97 7.53 7.89 13.65
N TYR A 98 6.83 6.91 13.09
CA TYR A 98 5.38 6.72 13.26
C TYR A 98 5.02 5.28 13.57
N VAL A 99 4.02 5.12 14.43
CA VAL A 99 3.35 3.86 14.70
C VAL A 99 1.85 4.04 14.45
N ALA A 100 1.30 3.35 13.45
CA ALA A 100 -0.14 3.36 13.21
C ALA A 100 -0.81 2.16 13.87
N ALA A 101 -1.96 2.36 14.49
CA ALA A 101 -2.74 1.27 15.07
C ALA A 101 -4.23 1.59 15.16
N ASN A 102 -5.07 0.55 15.03
CA ASN A 102 -6.38 0.52 15.65
C ASN A 102 -6.16 0.05 17.10
N PRO A 103 -6.48 0.89 18.13
CA PRO A 103 -6.14 0.56 19.52
C PRO A 103 -6.70 -0.78 19.97
N GLY A 104 -5.91 -1.52 20.74
CA GLY A 104 -6.29 -2.85 21.23
C GLY A 104 -5.57 -3.24 22.50
N SER A 105 -6.24 -3.99 23.39
CA SER A 105 -5.73 -4.36 24.70
C SER A 105 -4.45 -5.21 24.65
N SER A 106 -4.24 -6.01 23.61
CA SER A 106 -3.08 -6.90 23.51
C SER A 106 -1.73 -6.18 23.36
N PHE A 107 -1.74 -4.87 23.12
CA PHE A 107 -0.55 -4.02 23.09
C PHE A 107 -0.70 -2.73 23.92
N GLU A 108 -1.58 -2.76 24.93
CA GLU A 108 -1.86 -1.60 25.79
C GLU A 108 -0.61 -1.05 26.50
N GLY A 109 0.27 -1.93 26.96
CA GLY A 109 1.53 -1.52 27.60
C GLY A 109 2.48 -0.81 26.63
N LEU A 110 2.61 -1.32 25.41
CA LEU A 110 3.44 -0.68 24.38
C LEU A 110 2.84 0.66 23.93
N GLN A 111 1.52 0.76 23.76
CA GLN A 111 0.86 2.01 23.42
C GLN A 111 1.02 3.05 24.52
N GLU A 112 0.86 2.65 25.79
CA GLU A 112 1.06 3.52 26.94
C GLU A 112 2.48 4.07 26.98
N SER A 113 3.49 3.22 26.76
CA SER A 113 4.88 3.66 26.71
C SER A 113 5.18 4.56 25.51
N ILE A 114 4.59 4.32 24.32
CA ILE A 114 4.73 5.23 23.18
C ILE A 114 4.24 6.65 23.53
N VAL A 115 3.14 6.75 24.28
CA VAL A 115 2.54 8.03 24.64
C VAL A 115 3.27 8.72 25.79
N ASN A 116 3.70 7.98 26.80
CA ASN A 116 4.16 8.54 28.09
C ASN A 116 5.66 8.35 28.39
N TYR A 117 6.36 7.43 27.68
CA TYR A 117 7.77 7.18 27.96
C TYR A 117 8.67 8.36 27.59
N GLY A 118 9.49 8.75 28.56
CA GLY A 118 10.41 9.87 28.45
C GLY A 118 9.81 11.21 28.87
N ASN A 119 10.64 12.24 28.90
CA ASN A 119 10.19 13.61 29.25
C ASN A 119 9.37 14.22 28.10
N PRO A 120 8.27 14.90 28.40
CA PRO A 120 7.54 15.65 27.38
C PRO A 120 8.40 16.71 26.68
N PRO A 121 8.19 16.95 25.39
CA PRO A 121 7.26 16.23 24.53
C PRO A 121 7.90 14.96 23.95
N ASN A 122 7.32 13.81 24.30
CA ASN A 122 7.70 12.55 23.65
C ASN A 122 7.18 12.57 22.20
N ARG A 123 8.04 12.81 21.23
CA ARG A 123 7.67 13.05 19.84
C ARG A 123 7.95 11.87 18.91
N MET A 124 8.61 10.83 19.38
CA MET A 124 9.06 9.74 18.53
C MET A 124 9.02 8.39 19.25
N PRO A 125 8.35 7.36 18.68
CA PRO A 125 7.46 7.46 17.50
C PRO A 125 6.16 8.21 17.81
N GLU A 126 5.61 8.95 16.83
CA GLU A 126 4.27 9.52 16.93
C GLU A 126 3.23 8.42 16.72
N PHE A 127 2.24 8.34 17.60
CA PHE A 127 1.14 7.39 17.49
C PHE A 127 0.05 7.92 16.55
N ILE A 128 -0.25 7.17 15.51
CA ILE A 128 -1.28 7.49 14.51
C ILE A 128 -2.48 6.57 14.75
N THR A 129 -3.60 7.15 15.16
CA THR A 129 -4.84 6.40 15.36
C THR A 129 -5.49 6.06 14.02
N ALA A 130 -5.60 4.79 13.73
CA ALA A 130 -6.37 4.25 12.61
C ALA A 130 -7.65 3.59 13.12
N LEU A 131 -8.76 3.73 12.39
CA LEU A 131 -10.03 3.11 12.79
C LEU A 131 -10.19 1.67 12.28
N HIS A 132 -9.16 1.12 11.62
CA HIS A 132 -9.12 -0.24 11.14
C HIS A 132 -7.66 -0.66 10.91
N GLU A 133 -7.34 -1.94 11.13
CA GLU A 133 -5.98 -2.45 10.99
C GLU A 133 -5.48 -2.42 9.55
N GLU A 134 -6.36 -2.64 8.57
CA GLU A 134 -6.05 -2.46 7.15
C GLU A 134 -5.54 -1.04 6.88
N THR A 135 -6.22 -0.01 7.42
CA THR A 135 -5.77 1.39 7.32
C THR A 135 -4.37 1.59 7.90
N ALA A 136 -4.09 1.01 9.09
CA ALA A 136 -2.78 1.14 9.74
C ALA A 136 -1.65 0.56 8.89
N VAL A 137 -1.86 -0.62 8.31
CA VAL A 137 -0.87 -1.30 7.46
C VAL A 137 -0.72 -0.61 6.11
N ASP A 138 -1.83 -0.16 5.49
CA ASP A 138 -1.75 0.59 4.23
C ASP A 138 -1.06 1.95 4.42
N MET A 139 -1.25 2.62 5.56
CA MET A 139 -0.48 3.83 5.90
C MET A 139 1.02 3.51 5.99
N ALA A 140 1.40 2.40 6.63
CA ALA A 140 2.80 1.97 6.67
C ALA A 140 3.34 1.64 5.26
N ASN A 141 2.50 1.08 4.39
CA ASN A 141 2.85 0.82 2.99
C ASN A 141 3.09 2.12 2.20
N GLY A 142 2.17 3.07 2.28
CA GLY A 142 2.32 4.37 1.61
C GLY A 142 3.51 5.18 2.12
N TYR A 143 3.73 5.20 3.43
CA TYR A 143 4.89 5.83 4.05
C TYR A 143 6.21 5.18 3.58
N GLY A 144 6.28 3.85 3.63
CA GLY A 144 7.48 3.11 3.19
C GLY A 144 7.82 3.34 1.72
N LYS A 145 6.80 3.46 0.85
CA LYS A 145 7.01 3.83 -0.56
C LYS A 145 7.48 5.28 -0.75
N ALA A 146 7.01 6.20 0.09
CA ALA A 146 7.35 7.61 -0.02
C ALA A 146 8.71 7.95 0.60
N GLU A 147 9.10 7.29 1.71
CA GLU A 147 10.33 7.54 2.45
C GLU A 147 11.46 6.56 2.17
N GLY A 148 11.15 5.38 1.62
CA GLY A 148 12.11 4.32 1.43
C GLY A 148 12.56 3.64 2.74
N LYS A 149 11.91 3.93 3.87
CA LYS A 149 12.20 3.37 5.19
C LYS A 149 10.94 2.82 5.88
N PRO A 150 11.08 1.87 6.82
CA PRO A 150 9.93 1.28 7.50
C PRO A 150 9.15 2.29 8.35
N MET A 151 7.83 2.14 8.35
CA MET A 151 6.93 2.59 9.40
C MET A 151 6.45 1.37 10.18
N CYS A 152 6.07 1.53 11.44
CA CYS A 152 5.52 0.47 12.26
C CYS A 152 3.98 0.50 12.20
N ALA A 153 3.36 -0.70 12.14
CA ALA A 153 1.93 -0.87 12.39
C ALA A 153 1.71 -1.88 13.50
N MET A 154 0.85 -1.55 14.48
CA MET A 154 0.48 -2.44 15.58
C MET A 154 -0.92 -3.02 15.35
N LEU A 155 -1.06 -4.31 15.58
CA LEU A 155 -2.24 -5.11 15.22
C LEU A 155 -2.78 -5.84 16.47
N HIS A 156 -4.10 -5.80 16.66
CA HIS A 156 -4.73 -6.38 17.82
C HIS A 156 -4.89 -7.89 17.69
N GLY A 157 -3.95 -8.65 18.22
CA GLY A 157 -4.03 -10.10 18.28
C GLY A 157 -4.24 -10.77 16.93
N THR A 158 -4.87 -11.92 16.95
CA THR A 158 -5.24 -12.68 15.74
C THR A 158 -6.23 -11.91 14.88
N ILE A 159 -7.20 -11.24 15.50
CA ILE A 159 -8.26 -10.52 14.78
C ILE A 159 -7.70 -9.36 13.97
N GLY A 160 -6.77 -8.58 14.53
CA GLY A 160 -6.10 -7.51 13.81
C GLY A 160 -5.24 -8.01 12.65
N LEU A 161 -4.56 -9.17 12.81
CA LEU A 161 -3.84 -9.82 11.71
C LEU A 161 -4.77 -10.24 10.57
N GLN A 162 -5.96 -10.77 10.91
CA GLN A 162 -6.97 -11.14 9.91
C GLN A 162 -7.52 -9.92 9.16
N HIS A 163 -7.86 -8.84 9.87
CA HIS A 163 -8.32 -7.59 9.28
C HIS A 163 -7.25 -6.95 8.38
N ALA A 164 -5.97 -7.04 8.75
CA ALA A 164 -4.87 -6.44 8.00
C ALA A 164 -4.32 -7.34 6.88
N ALA A 165 -4.74 -8.59 6.76
CA ALA A 165 -4.09 -9.58 5.89
C ALA A 165 -3.98 -9.12 4.42
N MET A 166 -5.02 -8.43 3.89
CA MET A 166 -4.98 -7.91 2.53
C MET A 166 -3.93 -6.79 2.37
N ALA A 167 -3.88 -5.85 3.30
CA ALA A 167 -2.89 -4.76 3.29
C ALA A 167 -1.45 -5.28 3.45
N ILE A 168 -1.24 -6.31 4.30
CA ILE A 168 0.06 -7.00 4.44
C ILE A 168 0.45 -7.64 3.10
N TYR A 169 -0.49 -8.30 2.42
CA TYR A 169 -0.23 -8.90 1.11
C TYR A 169 0.12 -7.87 0.05
N GLN A 170 -0.56 -6.73 0.02
CA GLN A 170 -0.26 -5.61 -0.88
C GLN A 170 1.16 -5.06 -0.63
N ALA A 171 1.55 -4.89 0.63
CA ALA A 171 2.87 -4.45 1.01
C ALA A 171 3.96 -5.48 0.67
N PHE A 172 3.70 -6.77 0.91
CA PHE A 172 4.58 -7.88 0.54
C PHE A 172 4.79 -7.92 -0.98
N TYR A 173 3.70 -7.85 -1.74
CA TYR A 173 3.77 -7.84 -3.19
C TYR A 173 4.51 -6.61 -3.74
N SER A 174 4.29 -5.45 -3.13
CA SER A 174 5.02 -4.22 -3.47
C SER A 174 6.48 -4.25 -2.99
N GLY A 175 6.87 -5.18 -2.11
CA GLY A 175 8.18 -5.22 -1.48
C GLY A 175 8.44 -3.98 -0.64
N THR A 176 7.43 -3.47 0.05
CA THR A 176 7.57 -2.30 0.91
C THR A 176 8.08 -2.73 2.28
N PRO A 177 9.19 -2.15 2.78
CA PRO A 177 9.69 -2.49 4.11
C PRO A 177 8.74 -1.93 5.17
N MET A 178 8.34 -2.76 6.15
CA MET A 178 7.58 -2.34 7.33
C MET A 178 7.80 -3.28 8.48
N LEU A 179 7.62 -2.76 9.69
CA LEU A 179 7.63 -3.50 10.93
C LEU A 179 6.19 -3.68 11.41
N LEU A 180 5.71 -4.91 11.47
CA LEU A 180 4.43 -5.26 12.06
C LEU A 180 4.64 -5.80 13.47
N ILE A 181 3.82 -5.34 14.40
CA ILE A 181 3.77 -5.84 15.77
C ILE A 181 2.36 -6.34 16.04
N ALA A 182 2.20 -7.60 16.43
CA ALA A 182 0.93 -8.14 16.90
C ALA A 182 1.02 -8.45 18.38
N GLY A 183 0.07 -7.97 19.17
CA GLY A 183 0.01 -8.29 20.59
C GLY A 183 -0.58 -9.68 20.83
N ARG A 184 -0.01 -10.44 21.76
CA ARG A 184 -0.49 -11.72 22.23
C ARG A 184 -1.02 -11.58 23.66
N ASP A 185 -2.19 -12.11 23.91
CA ASP A 185 -2.84 -12.13 25.23
C ASP A 185 -3.27 -13.55 25.56
N ASP A 186 -2.49 -14.24 26.37
CA ASP A 186 -2.81 -15.60 26.80
C ASP A 186 -3.65 -15.63 28.11
N GLY A 187 -3.84 -14.47 28.76
CA GLY A 187 -4.48 -14.36 30.06
C GLY A 187 -5.95 -13.95 30.01
N PHE A 188 -6.23 -12.71 29.62
CA PHE A 188 -7.55 -12.09 29.83
C PHE A 188 -8.54 -12.38 28.70
N ILE A 189 -8.10 -12.31 27.44
CA ILE A 189 -8.97 -12.54 26.26
C ILE A 189 -8.34 -13.61 25.35
N GLN A 190 -8.30 -14.83 25.82
CA GLN A 190 -7.72 -15.96 25.07
C GLN A 190 -8.31 -16.14 23.66
N ALA A 191 -9.57 -15.71 23.44
CA ALA A 191 -10.21 -15.75 22.13
C ALA A 191 -9.48 -14.90 21.06
N HIS A 192 -8.69 -13.92 21.46
CA HIS A 192 -7.90 -13.07 20.55
C HIS A 192 -6.54 -13.68 20.17
N THR A 193 -6.18 -14.83 20.76
CA THR A 193 -4.87 -15.45 20.60
C THR A 193 -5.00 -16.84 20.00
N ALA A 194 -4.62 -16.98 18.73
CA ALA A 194 -4.46 -18.30 18.11
C ALA A 194 -3.09 -18.90 18.49
N ASN A 195 -2.98 -20.23 18.47
CA ASN A 195 -1.73 -20.91 18.82
C ASN A 195 -0.53 -20.46 17.98
N ASP A 196 -0.71 -20.31 16.67
CA ASP A 196 0.29 -19.79 15.75
C ASP A 196 -0.26 -18.53 15.06
N MET A 197 -0.15 -17.39 15.73
CA MET A 197 -0.65 -16.12 15.21
C MET A 197 0.07 -15.70 13.94
N ALA A 198 1.39 -15.82 13.88
CA ALA A 198 2.17 -15.48 12.70
C ALA A 198 1.80 -16.35 11.48
N GLY A 199 1.33 -17.58 11.72
CA GLY A 199 0.90 -18.51 10.68
C GLY A 199 -0.18 -17.96 9.75
N PHE A 200 -1.04 -17.04 10.22
CA PHE A 200 -2.05 -16.37 9.38
C PHE A 200 -1.45 -15.55 8.25
N VAL A 201 -0.26 -14.99 8.44
CA VAL A 201 0.37 -14.07 7.48
C VAL A 201 1.79 -14.49 7.08
N ARG A 202 2.29 -15.62 7.57
CA ARG A 202 3.66 -16.11 7.29
C ARG A 202 3.96 -16.23 5.80
N SER A 203 2.99 -16.58 4.98
CA SER A 203 3.16 -16.67 3.52
C SER A 203 3.24 -15.31 2.81
N ILE A 204 2.93 -14.23 3.51
CA ILE A 204 2.88 -12.85 3.00
C ILE A 204 3.70 -11.88 3.85
N THR A 205 4.59 -12.40 4.69
CA THR A 205 5.65 -11.68 5.39
C THR A 205 7.00 -12.30 5.04
N LYS A 206 8.06 -11.51 5.09
CA LYS A 206 9.41 -12.00 4.81
C LYS A 206 10.01 -12.77 5.98
N TRP A 207 9.63 -12.39 7.16
CA TRP A 207 10.16 -12.94 8.41
C TRP A 207 9.15 -12.72 9.53
N ASP A 208 9.09 -13.65 10.47
CA ASP A 208 8.27 -13.53 11.67
C ASP A 208 8.98 -14.12 12.89
N ALA A 209 8.62 -13.62 14.09
CA ALA A 209 9.04 -14.18 15.37
C ALA A 209 7.96 -14.06 16.43
N GLN A 210 7.97 -15.02 17.37
CA GLN A 210 7.21 -15.02 18.61
C GLN A 210 8.18 -15.25 19.78
N PRO A 211 8.87 -14.20 20.26
CA PRO A 211 9.85 -14.27 21.34
C PRO A 211 9.22 -14.81 22.63
N LYS A 212 10.07 -15.39 23.49
CA LYS A 212 9.65 -16.07 24.74
C LYS A 212 10.11 -15.36 26.00
N SER A 213 10.77 -14.22 25.87
CA SER A 213 11.22 -13.35 26.94
C SER A 213 11.25 -11.89 26.50
N LEU A 214 11.37 -10.97 27.45
CA LEU A 214 11.57 -9.56 27.15
C LEU A 214 12.87 -9.33 26.36
N GLU A 215 13.99 -9.99 26.78
CA GLU A 215 15.29 -9.86 26.11
C GLU A 215 15.21 -10.32 24.64
N ASP A 216 14.57 -11.49 24.40
CA ASP A 216 14.32 -11.98 23.03
C ASP A 216 13.44 -11.02 22.23
N THR A 217 12.47 -10.37 22.87
CA THR A 217 11.57 -9.39 22.22
C THR A 217 12.35 -8.19 21.70
N LEU A 218 13.26 -7.62 22.52
CA LEU A 218 14.09 -6.49 22.09
C LEU A 218 14.97 -6.86 20.89
N THR A 219 15.56 -8.06 20.93
CA THR A 219 16.38 -8.59 19.83
C THR A 219 15.54 -8.86 18.57
N ALA A 220 14.34 -9.45 18.74
CA ALA A 220 13.43 -9.76 17.65
C ALA A 220 12.94 -8.50 16.92
N LEU A 221 12.68 -7.40 17.63
CA LEU A 221 12.30 -6.12 17.02
C LEU A 221 13.42 -5.57 16.14
N GLN A 222 14.67 -5.62 16.60
CA GLN A 222 15.84 -5.19 15.81
C GLN A 222 16.05 -6.09 14.59
N GLU A 223 15.90 -7.41 14.77
CA GLU A 223 16.05 -8.37 13.67
C GLU A 223 14.93 -8.20 12.65
N ALA A 224 13.68 -8.02 13.07
CA ALA A 224 12.55 -7.74 12.17
C ALA A 224 12.81 -6.51 11.31
N TYR A 225 13.26 -5.42 11.91
CA TYR A 225 13.62 -4.20 11.17
C TYR A 225 14.76 -4.48 10.19
N ARG A 226 15.83 -5.17 10.63
CA ARG A 226 16.95 -5.56 9.77
C ARG A 226 16.50 -6.38 8.57
N GLN A 227 15.62 -7.37 8.80
CA GLN A 227 15.04 -8.20 7.74
C GLN A 227 14.16 -7.36 6.78
N ALA A 228 13.36 -6.44 7.31
CA ALA A 228 12.49 -5.60 6.50
C ALA A 228 13.27 -4.75 5.48
N ILE A 229 14.38 -4.15 5.92
CA ILE A 229 15.19 -3.24 5.09
C ILE A 229 16.25 -3.94 4.24
N THR A 230 16.58 -5.19 4.53
CA THR A 230 17.53 -5.97 3.71
C THR A 230 16.85 -6.36 2.40
N PRO A 231 17.41 -6.07 1.22
CA PRO A 231 16.83 -6.51 -0.05
C PRO A 231 16.80 -8.04 -0.22
N PRO A 232 15.72 -8.57 -0.78
CA PRO A 232 14.48 -7.92 -1.22
C PRO A 232 13.66 -7.46 -0.01
N THR A 233 13.36 -6.15 0.03
CA THR A 233 12.59 -5.56 1.13
C THR A 233 11.14 -6.08 1.18
N ALA A 234 10.57 -6.27 2.38
CA ALA A 234 9.19 -6.72 2.57
C ALA A 234 8.73 -6.54 4.03
N PRO A 235 7.43 -6.68 4.32
CA PRO A 235 6.92 -6.69 5.68
C PRO A 235 7.53 -7.79 6.55
N THR A 236 7.74 -7.49 7.83
CA THR A 236 8.14 -8.44 8.88
C THR A 236 7.22 -8.33 10.07
N LEU A 237 7.09 -9.39 10.87
CA LEU A 237 6.17 -9.47 11.99
C LEU A 237 6.88 -9.93 13.27
N VAL A 238 6.62 -9.23 14.38
CA VAL A 238 6.93 -9.71 15.73
C VAL A 238 5.63 -9.85 16.51
N VAL A 239 5.37 -11.04 17.04
CA VAL A 239 4.25 -11.30 17.95
C VAL A 239 4.76 -11.13 19.37
N ILE A 240 4.26 -10.10 20.06
CA ILE A 240 4.76 -9.70 21.39
C ILE A 240 3.74 -10.09 22.46
N ASP A 241 4.20 -10.85 23.46
CA ASP A 241 3.37 -11.18 24.61
C ASP A 241 3.08 -9.93 25.46
N MET A 242 1.84 -9.81 25.92
CA MET A 242 1.38 -8.70 26.73
C MET A 242 2.10 -8.67 28.10
N GLU A 243 2.45 -9.80 28.66
CA GLU A 243 3.17 -9.87 29.93
C GLU A 243 4.56 -9.26 29.83
N PHE A 244 5.29 -9.47 28.72
CA PHE A 244 6.60 -8.83 28.50
C PHE A 244 6.53 -7.32 28.37
N GLN A 245 5.39 -6.77 27.99
CA GLN A 245 5.17 -5.32 27.97
C GLN A 245 5.04 -4.75 29.38
N LYS A 246 4.49 -5.54 30.32
CA LYS A 246 4.11 -5.12 31.70
C LYS A 246 5.16 -5.45 32.75
N GLU A 247 6.00 -6.47 32.53
CA GLU A 247 7.00 -6.87 33.49
C GLU A 247 8.04 -5.77 33.74
N GLU A 248 8.60 -5.74 34.97
CA GLU A 248 9.66 -4.81 35.30
C GLU A 248 11.01 -5.26 34.69
N ALA A 249 11.53 -4.43 33.78
CA ALA A 249 12.75 -4.73 33.06
C ALA A 249 14.04 -4.66 33.90
N GLY A 250 13.97 -4.13 35.11
CA GLY A 250 15.15 -4.00 35.98
C GLY A 250 16.32 -3.27 35.28
N ASN A 251 17.46 -3.89 35.24
CA ASN A 251 18.67 -3.36 34.60
C ASN A 251 18.93 -3.94 33.19
N LEU A 252 17.95 -4.59 32.58
CA LEU A 252 18.11 -5.16 31.24
C LEU A 252 18.52 -4.04 30.23
N PRO A 253 19.66 -4.17 29.53
CA PRO A 253 20.08 -3.18 28.56
C PRO A 253 19.31 -3.34 27.24
N VAL A 254 19.11 -2.26 26.51
CA VAL A 254 18.71 -2.33 25.10
C VAL A 254 19.91 -2.77 24.27
N PRO A 255 19.81 -3.85 23.48
CA PRO A 255 20.93 -4.30 22.65
C PRO A 255 21.26 -3.25 21.58
N PRO A 256 22.55 -3.04 21.22
CA PRO A 256 22.91 -2.09 20.18
C PRO A 256 22.47 -2.59 18.80
N TYR A 257 21.79 -1.74 18.04
CA TYR A 257 21.37 -2.07 16.68
C TYR A 257 22.56 -2.13 15.72
N ARG A 258 22.60 -3.14 14.88
CA ARG A 258 23.59 -3.32 13.82
C ARG A 258 22.88 -3.34 12.46
N PRO A 259 23.06 -2.30 11.61
CA PRO A 259 22.44 -2.29 10.29
C PRO A 259 22.98 -3.40 9.39
N PRO A 260 22.18 -3.91 8.43
CA PRO A 260 22.65 -4.92 7.50
C PRO A 260 23.72 -4.36 6.56
N VAL A 261 24.66 -5.22 6.18
CA VAL A 261 25.57 -4.95 5.06
C VAL A 261 24.88 -5.42 3.78
N ILE A 262 24.53 -4.46 2.91
CA ILE A 262 23.90 -4.77 1.62
C ILE A 262 24.99 -4.99 0.58
N ALA A 263 25.07 -6.19 0.05
CA ALA A 263 26.09 -6.56 -0.91
C ALA A 263 25.72 -6.08 -2.32
N GLY A 264 26.63 -5.32 -2.93
CA GLY A 264 26.64 -5.05 -4.37
C GLY A 264 27.48 -6.08 -5.13
N VAL A 265 27.71 -5.82 -6.42
CA VAL A 265 28.60 -6.66 -7.25
C VAL A 265 30.04 -6.60 -6.75
N ASP A 266 30.75 -7.72 -6.87
CA ASP A 266 32.18 -7.77 -6.64
C ASP A 266 32.94 -6.98 -7.75
N PRO A 267 34.20 -6.57 -7.52
CA PRO A 267 34.98 -5.74 -8.48
C PRO A 267 35.15 -6.38 -9.86
N THR A 268 35.24 -7.71 -9.93
CA THR A 268 35.38 -8.43 -11.21
C THR A 268 34.09 -8.35 -12.00
N THR A 269 32.94 -8.63 -11.37
CA THR A 269 31.62 -8.51 -11.99
C THR A 269 31.30 -7.07 -12.39
N ALA A 270 31.67 -6.07 -11.56
CA ALA A 270 31.51 -4.65 -11.90
C ALA A 270 32.28 -4.30 -13.19
N ARG A 271 33.52 -4.79 -13.31
CA ARG A 271 34.35 -4.61 -14.49
C ARG A 271 33.80 -5.29 -15.72
N GLU A 272 33.32 -6.53 -15.61
CA GLU A 272 32.66 -7.26 -16.71
C GLU A 272 31.46 -6.50 -17.26
N ILE A 273 30.58 -5.99 -16.37
CA ILE A 273 29.42 -5.19 -16.74
C ILE A 273 29.85 -3.87 -17.41
N ALA A 274 30.85 -3.19 -16.85
CA ALA A 274 31.36 -1.95 -17.40
C ALA A 274 31.95 -2.13 -18.80
N GLN A 275 32.76 -3.19 -19.00
CA GLN A 275 33.31 -3.54 -20.30
C GLN A 275 32.22 -3.84 -21.33
N ALA A 276 31.19 -4.61 -20.96
CA ALA A 276 30.07 -4.92 -21.82
C ALA A 276 29.27 -3.68 -22.23
N LEU A 277 28.98 -2.77 -21.28
CA LEU A 277 28.30 -1.50 -21.54
C LEU A 277 29.11 -0.58 -22.47
N LEU A 278 30.43 -0.53 -22.30
CA LEU A 278 31.33 0.29 -23.12
C LEU A 278 31.59 -0.29 -24.51
N ALA A 279 31.53 -1.63 -24.65
CA ALA A 279 31.67 -2.32 -25.92
C ALA A 279 30.38 -2.24 -26.77
N ALA A 280 29.22 -2.14 -26.12
CA ALA A 280 27.93 -2.12 -26.80
C ALA A 280 27.75 -0.91 -27.71
N GLU A 281 27.23 -1.15 -28.92
CA GLU A 281 26.87 -0.10 -29.87
C GLU A 281 25.50 0.53 -29.52
N ASN A 282 24.60 -0.26 -28.95
CA ASN A 282 23.24 0.15 -28.57
C ASN A 282 22.81 -0.45 -27.23
N PRO A 283 23.45 -0.05 -26.11
CA PRO A 283 23.09 -0.56 -24.79
C PRO A 283 21.73 -0.06 -24.32
N ARG A 284 21.06 -0.89 -23.49
CA ARG A 284 19.82 -0.53 -22.79
C ARG A 284 19.94 -0.82 -21.30
N ILE A 285 19.35 0.05 -20.49
CA ILE A 285 19.18 -0.17 -19.05
C ILE A 285 17.68 -0.25 -18.74
N ALA A 286 17.23 -1.41 -18.31
CA ALA A 286 15.87 -1.64 -17.86
C ALA A 286 15.81 -1.45 -16.34
N VAL A 287 15.13 -0.39 -15.90
CA VAL A 287 15.08 0.01 -14.49
C VAL A 287 13.78 -0.51 -13.88
N GLY A 288 13.89 -1.41 -12.93
CA GLY A 288 12.81 -1.91 -12.11
C GLY A 288 12.57 -1.05 -10.88
N LYS A 289 12.39 -1.69 -9.73
CA LYS A 289 12.12 -0.98 -8.48
C LYS A 289 13.43 -0.53 -7.81
N LEU A 290 13.72 0.76 -7.84
CA LEU A 290 14.74 1.38 -6.99
C LEU A 290 14.06 1.96 -5.74
N ARG A 291 14.75 1.91 -4.60
CA ARG A 291 14.18 2.21 -3.28
C ARG A 291 14.53 3.60 -2.77
N THR A 292 15.63 4.18 -3.27
CA THR A 292 16.16 5.43 -2.75
C THR A 292 16.32 6.48 -3.85
N PRO A 293 16.23 7.79 -3.52
CA PRO A 293 16.57 8.85 -4.47
C PRO A 293 17.99 8.69 -5.03
N GLN A 294 18.95 8.30 -4.20
CA GLN A 294 20.34 8.08 -4.62
C GLN A 294 20.46 6.92 -5.63
N GLY A 295 19.68 5.85 -5.45
CA GLY A 295 19.60 4.76 -6.42
C GLY A 295 19.10 5.24 -7.78
N VAL A 296 18.07 6.09 -7.79
CA VAL A 296 17.55 6.72 -9.02
C VAL A 296 18.60 7.62 -9.68
N GLU A 297 19.27 8.48 -8.90
CA GLU A 297 20.34 9.35 -9.40
C GLU A 297 21.50 8.56 -9.99
N ASN A 298 21.94 7.49 -9.33
CA ASN A 298 23.00 6.62 -9.83
C ASN A 298 22.59 5.88 -11.11
N ALA A 299 21.31 5.47 -11.24
CA ALA A 299 20.81 4.84 -12.47
C ALA A 299 20.76 5.85 -13.64
N VAL A 300 20.37 7.10 -13.37
CA VAL A 300 20.43 8.20 -14.34
C VAL A 300 21.88 8.45 -14.76
N ALA A 301 22.78 8.60 -13.79
CA ALA A 301 24.20 8.82 -14.06
C ALA A 301 24.82 7.68 -14.90
N LEU A 302 24.48 6.43 -14.61
CA LEU A 302 24.95 5.30 -15.42
C LEU A 302 24.41 5.35 -16.86
N ALA A 303 23.12 5.63 -17.02
CA ALA A 303 22.50 5.75 -18.36
C ALA A 303 23.17 6.88 -19.17
N GLU A 304 23.43 8.02 -18.55
CA GLU A 304 24.13 9.15 -19.19
C GLU A 304 25.58 8.81 -19.52
N LEU A 305 26.29 8.17 -18.58
CA LEU A 305 27.71 7.86 -18.72
C LEU A 305 27.98 6.89 -19.88
N VAL A 306 27.05 5.94 -20.11
CA VAL A 306 27.19 4.96 -21.21
C VAL A 306 26.29 5.26 -22.41
N GLY A 307 25.49 6.34 -22.37
CA GLY A 307 24.58 6.72 -23.45
C GLY A 307 23.54 5.63 -23.75
N ALA A 308 23.06 4.93 -22.73
CA ALA A 308 22.06 3.86 -22.90
C ALA A 308 20.64 4.41 -22.96
N SER A 309 19.82 3.86 -23.86
CA SER A 309 18.37 4.06 -23.74
C SER A 309 17.83 3.34 -22.49
N THR A 310 16.76 3.88 -21.90
CA THR A 310 16.23 3.32 -20.66
C THR A 310 14.75 2.98 -20.75
N SER A 311 14.30 2.05 -19.92
CA SER A 311 12.88 1.81 -19.68
C SER A 311 12.64 1.65 -18.20
N THR A 312 11.51 2.15 -17.70
CA THR A 312 11.03 1.80 -16.38
C THR A 312 10.02 0.66 -16.47
N THR A 313 10.18 -0.33 -15.61
CA THR A 313 9.27 -1.48 -15.50
C THR A 313 8.46 -1.44 -14.21
N ALA A 314 8.75 -0.47 -13.33
CA ALA A 314 8.08 -0.33 -12.04
C ALA A 314 6.70 0.32 -12.23
N THR A 315 5.67 -0.50 -12.32
CA THR A 315 4.27 -0.04 -12.37
C THR A 315 3.59 -0.03 -11.01
N GLN A 316 4.20 -0.66 -10.01
CA GLN A 316 3.60 -0.90 -8.68
C GLN A 316 4.47 -0.39 -7.52
N GLY A 317 5.56 0.28 -7.82
CA GLY A 317 6.47 0.91 -6.88
C GLY A 317 6.71 2.38 -7.21
N PRO A 318 7.54 3.07 -6.41
CA PRO A 318 7.93 4.45 -6.69
C PRO A 318 8.56 4.60 -8.07
N MET A 319 8.48 5.82 -8.62
CA MET A 319 9.14 6.14 -9.89
C MET A 319 10.66 5.86 -9.79
N SER A 320 11.14 4.98 -10.67
CA SER A 320 12.53 4.49 -10.63
C SER A 320 13.45 5.17 -11.65
N PHE A 321 12.88 5.90 -12.62
CA PHE A 321 13.63 6.66 -13.62
C PHE A 321 12.79 7.84 -14.12
N PRO A 322 13.34 9.06 -14.28
CA PRO A 322 12.57 10.21 -14.73
C PRO A 322 11.96 9.99 -16.11
N GLN A 323 10.64 10.13 -16.22
CA GLN A 323 9.89 9.79 -17.43
C GLN A 323 10.25 10.67 -18.64
N HIS A 324 10.62 11.93 -18.39
CA HIS A 324 10.98 12.87 -19.45
C HIS A 324 12.50 13.03 -19.64
N HIS A 325 13.29 12.19 -18.99
CA HIS A 325 14.72 12.16 -19.24
C HIS A 325 15.00 11.86 -20.73
N PRO A 326 15.97 12.54 -21.39
CA PRO A 326 16.25 12.34 -22.81
C PRO A 326 16.51 10.89 -23.22
N LEU A 327 17.09 10.10 -22.32
CA LEU A 327 17.37 8.68 -22.55
C LEU A 327 16.23 7.75 -22.15
N CYS A 328 15.12 8.25 -21.56
CA CYS A 328 13.96 7.44 -21.22
C CYS A 328 13.09 7.20 -22.45
N GLY A 329 13.10 5.98 -22.94
CA GLY A 329 12.37 5.59 -24.15
C GLY A 329 13.10 4.51 -24.94
N PRO A 330 12.57 4.13 -26.10
CA PRO A 330 13.18 3.09 -26.93
C PRO A 330 14.52 3.52 -27.58
N GLY A 331 14.82 4.81 -27.62
CA GLY A 331 15.98 5.33 -28.33
C GLY A 331 15.81 5.37 -29.85
N ALA A 332 16.88 5.69 -30.57
CA ALA A 332 16.90 5.75 -32.03
C ALA A 332 16.89 4.36 -32.71
N ASN A 333 17.29 3.32 -31.97
CA ASN A 333 17.32 1.95 -32.45
C ASN A 333 16.74 1.02 -31.36
N THR A 334 15.82 0.14 -31.73
CA THR A 334 15.16 -0.81 -30.82
C THR A 334 15.82 -2.20 -30.82
N GLN A 335 16.89 -2.38 -31.60
CA GLN A 335 17.71 -3.60 -31.57
C GLN A 335 18.89 -3.37 -30.62
N TYR A 336 18.71 -3.81 -29.38
CA TYR A 336 19.74 -3.67 -28.35
C TYR A 336 20.71 -4.83 -28.40
N ASP A 337 22.01 -4.52 -28.27
CA ASP A 337 23.10 -5.52 -28.27
C ASP A 337 23.56 -5.89 -26.85
N TYR A 338 23.21 -5.07 -25.85
CA TYR A 338 23.41 -5.37 -24.44
C TYR A 338 22.28 -4.77 -23.59
N VAL A 339 21.67 -5.56 -22.70
CA VAL A 339 20.62 -5.12 -21.80
C VAL A 339 21.03 -5.37 -20.35
N LEU A 340 21.14 -4.31 -19.55
CA LEU A 340 21.34 -4.37 -18.11
C LEU A 340 19.99 -4.18 -17.40
N GLY A 341 19.57 -5.16 -16.61
CA GLY A 341 18.40 -5.07 -15.74
C GLY A 341 18.82 -4.63 -14.32
N LEU A 342 18.19 -3.59 -13.81
CA LEU A 342 18.30 -3.15 -12.41
C LEU A 342 16.98 -3.49 -11.72
N GLU A 343 16.97 -4.43 -10.77
CA GLU A 343 15.75 -4.93 -10.11
C GLU A 343 14.66 -5.36 -11.10
N THR A 344 15.05 -5.85 -12.27
CA THR A 344 14.13 -6.28 -13.32
C THR A 344 14.32 -7.77 -13.59
N PRO A 345 13.26 -8.61 -13.49
CA PRO A 345 13.37 -10.04 -13.77
C PRO A 345 13.90 -10.34 -15.19
N ALA A 346 14.85 -11.24 -15.30
CA ALA A 346 15.46 -11.61 -16.60
C ALA A 346 14.42 -12.07 -17.64
N ALA A 347 13.34 -12.73 -17.20
CA ALA A 347 12.23 -13.11 -18.06
C ALA A 347 11.55 -11.92 -18.75
N ASN A 348 11.51 -10.77 -18.10
CA ASN A 348 10.95 -9.55 -18.67
C ASN A 348 11.90 -8.84 -19.65
N LEU A 349 13.18 -9.22 -19.62
CA LEU A 349 14.24 -8.67 -20.48
C LEU A 349 14.46 -9.50 -21.75
N SER A 350 14.12 -10.77 -21.73
CA SER A 350 14.40 -11.74 -22.81
C SER A 350 13.79 -11.36 -24.18
N LEU A 351 12.86 -10.40 -24.19
CA LEU A 351 12.26 -9.87 -25.42
C LEU A 351 13.05 -8.68 -26.00
N GLN A 352 14.13 -8.24 -25.36
CA GLN A 352 14.77 -6.97 -25.66
C GLN A 352 16.18 -7.06 -26.28
N GLY A 353 16.84 -8.25 -26.26
CA GLY A 353 18.18 -8.37 -26.85
C GLY A 353 18.91 -9.67 -26.47
N PRO A 354 20.05 -9.96 -27.12
CA PRO A 354 20.73 -11.25 -27.01
C PRO A 354 21.62 -11.40 -25.76
N THR A 355 22.13 -10.32 -25.18
CA THR A 355 23.01 -10.37 -24.01
C THR A 355 22.37 -9.61 -22.84
N ILE A 356 21.99 -10.34 -21.81
CA ILE A 356 21.22 -9.82 -20.67
C ILE A 356 21.97 -10.12 -19.38
N ALA A 357 22.22 -9.08 -18.57
CA ALA A 357 22.57 -9.22 -17.17
C ALA A 357 21.48 -8.57 -16.32
N SER A 358 21.00 -9.25 -15.30
CA SER A 358 20.00 -8.72 -14.36
C SER A 358 20.57 -8.74 -12.96
N LEU A 359 20.66 -7.57 -12.32
CA LEU A 359 21.01 -7.40 -10.91
C LEU A 359 19.72 -7.46 -10.10
N MET A 360 19.53 -8.52 -9.35
CA MET A 360 18.35 -8.75 -8.50
C MET A 360 18.75 -9.50 -7.24
N PRO A 361 18.37 -9.03 -6.05
CA PRO A 361 18.58 -9.80 -4.82
C PRO A 361 17.97 -11.19 -4.93
N ALA A 362 18.67 -12.18 -4.38
CA ALA A 362 18.12 -13.54 -4.27
C ALA A 362 16.86 -13.50 -3.40
N ARG A 363 15.79 -14.12 -3.87
CA ARG A 363 14.54 -14.28 -3.13
C ARG A 363 14.35 -15.74 -2.80
N ASP A 364 14.23 -16.03 -1.52
CA ASP A 364 13.66 -17.27 -1.05
C ASP A 364 12.13 -17.11 -1.01
N THR A 365 11.51 -17.19 -2.16
CA THR A 365 10.08 -16.88 -2.31
C THR A 365 9.27 -18.15 -2.40
N GLY A 366 9.54 -19.21 -1.72
CA GLY A 366 8.61 -20.36 -1.67
C GLY A 366 7.62 -20.51 -2.85
N GLY A 367 7.99 -20.06 -4.06
CA GLY A 367 7.19 -20.19 -5.27
C GLY A 367 6.28 -19.00 -5.65
N ILE A 368 6.27 -17.88 -4.91
CA ILE A 368 5.49 -16.69 -5.31
C ILE A 368 6.37 -15.74 -6.12
N GLY A 369 6.33 -15.90 -7.44
CA GLY A 369 7.04 -15.02 -8.36
C GLY A 369 6.42 -13.62 -8.46
N TRP A 370 7.25 -12.59 -8.33
CA TRP A 370 6.88 -11.21 -8.68
C TRP A 370 6.68 -11.11 -10.20
N GLY A 371 5.50 -10.65 -10.59
CA GLY A 371 5.14 -10.45 -11.99
C GLY A 371 4.65 -11.71 -12.67
N GLY A 372 3.45 -12.15 -12.31
CA GLY A 372 2.45 -12.80 -13.13
C GLY A 372 2.81 -13.99 -14.06
N LEU A 373 4.01 -14.55 -14.00
CA LEU A 373 4.39 -15.73 -14.75
C LEU A 373 4.94 -16.78 -13.78
N ARG A 374 4.10 -17.74 -13.40
CA ARG A 374 4.55 -19.03 -12.87
C ARG A 374 5.64 -19.54 -13.81
N ALA A 375 6.86 -19.68 -13.33
CA ALA A 375 7.78 -20.61 -13.94
C ALA A 375 7.08 -21.97 -13.93
N LYS A 376 6.65 -22.45 -15.08
CA LYS A 376 6.12 -23.81 -15.21
C LYS A 376 7.20 -24.75 -14.70
N ALA A 377 6.89 -25.49 -13.63
CA ALA A 377 7.63 -26.68 -13.30
C ALA A 377 7.77 -27.55 -14.56
N PRO A 378 8.86 -28.30 -14.75
CA PRO A 378 9.01 -29.17 -15.90
C PRO A 378 7.77 -30.07 -15.99
N ALA A 379 7.06 -29.97 -17.11
CA ALA A 379 5.88 -30.77 -17.35
C ALA A 379 6.26 -32.24 -17.36
N GLU A 380 5.69 -33.02 -16.47
CA GLU A 380 5.59 -34.46 -16.64
C GLU A 380 4.84 -34.73 -17.96
N LYS A 381 5.40 -35.60 -18.76
CA LYS A 381 4.90 -35.97 -20.10
C LYS A 381 3.49 -36.55 -19.99
N GLY A 382 2.51 -35.90 -20.57
CA GLY A 382 1.18 -36.48 -20.77
C GLY A 382 0.10 -35.48 -21.15
N GLY A 383 -0.33 -35.44 -22.42
CA GLY A 383 -1.60 -34.88 -22.82
C GLY A 383 -1.53 -33.71 -23.81
N ALA A 384 -1.74 -33.99 -25.07
CA ALA A 384 -1.84 -33.02 -26.16
C ALA A 384 -3.13 -32.17 -26.05
N GLY A 385 -2.95 -30.85 -25.97
CA GLY A 385 -4.01 -29.84 -26.16
C GLY A 385 -3.53 -28.79 -27.16
N LYS A 386 -4.14 -28.76 -28.33
CA LYS A 386 -3.89 -27.76 -29.39
C LYS A 386 -4.45 -26.41 -29.01
N GLY A 387 -3.66 -25.33 -29.09
CA GLY A 387 -4.22 -23.99 -29.18
C GLY A 387 -3.33 -22.89 -28.58
N ALA A 388 -2.67 -22.16 -29.44
CA ALA A 388 -2.25 -20.76 -29.48
C ALA A 388 -0.80 -20.62 -29.90
N LYS A 389 -0.62 -20.24 -31.16
CA LYS A 389 0.68 -19.84 -31.74
C LYS A 389 1.02 -18.43 -31.19
N GLY A 390 1.87 -18.37 -30.16
CA GLY A 390 2.60 -17.19 -29.75
C GLY A 390 4.07 -17.35 -30.16
N GLY A 391 4.61 -16.40 -30.90
CA GLY A 391 5.94 -16.42 -31.48
C GLY A 391 7.04 -16.71 -30.47
N ARG A 392 7.86 -17.70 -30.74
CA ARG A 392 9.11 -18.04 -30.05
C ARG A 392 10.23 -17.18 -30.60
N GLY A 393 10.64 -16.13 -29.87
CA GLY A 393 12.00 -15.59 -29.97
C GLY A 393 12.86 -16.32 -28.94
N GLY A 394 13.64 -17.29 -29.36
CA GLY A 394 14.55 -18.04 -28.49
C GLY A 394 15.85 -17.27 -28.28
N GLY A 395 15.89 -16.30 -27.34
CA GLY A 395 17.16 -15.79 -26.83
C GLY A 395 17.64 -16.66 -25.67
N ALA A 396 18.95 -16.83 -25.50
CA ALA A 396 19.53 -17.50 -24.35
C ALA A 396 19.05 -16.82 -23.03
N PRO A 397 18.78 -17.59 -21.95
CA PRO A 397 18.38 -17.01 -20.68
C PRO A 397 19.48 -16.06 -20.18
N GLY A 398 19.11 -14.82 -19.87
CA GLY A 398 20.04 -13.83 -19.35
C GLY A 398 20.63 -14.26 -18.01
N ARG A 399 21.88 -13.84 -17.74
CA ARG A 399 22.56 -14.08 -16.46
C ARG A 399 21.88 -13.28 -15.35
N VAL A 400 21.33 -13.94 -14.36
CA VAL A 400 20.88 -13.29 -13.11
C VAL A 400 22.04 -13.27 -12.13
N ILE A 401 22.36 -12.08 -11.64
CA ILE A 401 23.38 -11.84 -10.61
C ILE A 401 22.63 -11.51 -9.32
N ALA A 402 22.76 -12.38 -8.33
CA ALA A 402 22.01 -12.33 -7.08
C ALA A 402 22.60 -11.29 -6.10
N VAL A 403 22.48 -10.00 -6.44
CA VAL A 403 22.98 -8.86 -5.69
C VAL A 403 21.97 -7.73 -5.71
N ASP A 404 22.13 -6.78 -4.81
CA ASP A 404 21.35 -5.54 -4.80
C ASP A 404 21.82 -4.59 -5.91
N ALA A 405 20.87 -4.11 -6.73
CA ALA A 405 21.20 -3.23 -7.85
C ALA A 405 21.67 -1.86 -7.37
N GLU A 406 21.03 -1.26 -6.36
CA GLU A 406 21.43 0.06 -5.86
C GLU A 406 22.83 0.04 -5.23
N ALA A 407 23.14 -0.99 -4.44
CA ALA A 407 24.47 -1.17 -3.86
C ALA A 407 25.55 -1.45 -4.93
N SER A 408 25.16 -1.95 -6.11
CA SER A 408 26.06 -2.26 -7.23
C SER A 408 26.40 -1.04 -8.09
N LEU A 409 25.49 -0.08 -8.21
CA LEU A 409 25.62 1.06 -9.12
C LEU A 409 26.91 1.87 -8.90
N PRO A 410 27.34 2.22 -7.66
CA PRO A 410 28.58 2.99 -7.46
C PRO A 410 29.82 2.29 -8.02
N ALA A 411 29.94 0.96 -7.82
CA ALA A 411 31.08 0.19 -8.33
C ALA A 411 31.09 0.12 -9.86
N ILE A 412 29.92 -0.07 -10.47
CA ILE A 412 29.79 -0.09 -11.94
C ILE A 412 30.12 1.29 -12.53
N LEU A 413 29.61 2.39 -11.94
CA LEU A 413 29.91 3.75 -12.36
C LEU A 413 31.43 4.05 -12.30
N ALA A 414 32.09 3.63 -11.23
CA ALA A 414 33.53 3.79 -11.07
C ALA A 414 34.32 3.03 -12.15
N GLU A 415 33.96 1.78 -12.41
CA GLU A 415 34.63 0.96 -13.44
C GLU A 415 34.38 1.49 -14.87
N VAL A 416 33.15 1.91 -15.18
CA VAL A 416 32.85 2.55 -16.48
C VAL A 416 33.69 3.80 -16.66
N SER A 417 33.75 4.68 -15.64
CA SER A 417 34.55 5.90 -15.70
C SER A 417 36.05 5.61 -15.88
N ARG A 418 36.55 4.59 -15.19
CA ARG A 418 37.98 4.19 -15.24
C ARG A 418 38.38 3.58 -16.60
N LEU A 419 37.49 2.83 -17.22
CA LEU A 419 37.75 2.09 -18.47
C LEU A 419 37.45 2.90 -19.74
N MET A 420 36.74 4.02 -19.61
CA MET A 420 36.27 4.80 -20.75
C MET A 420 37.43 5.47 -21.50
N THR A 421 37.52 5.20 -22.79
CA THR A 421 38.47 5.87 -23.68
C THR A 421 37.89 7.16 -24.29
N PRO A 422 38.75 8.08 -24.80
CA PRO A 422 38.28 9.28 -25.50
C PRO A 422 37.39 8.98 -26.71
N ASP A 423 37.70 7.92 -27.48
CA ASP A 423 36.88 7.52 -28.63
C ASP A 423 35.54 6.95 -28.23
N GLN A 424 35.45 6.18 -27.13
CA GLN A 424 34.18 5.72 -26.58
C GLN A 424 33.35 6.92 -26.12
N ARG A 425 33.94 7.89 -25.43
CA ARG A 425 33.25 9.11 -24.98
C ARG A 425 32.59 9.84 -26.15
N ARG A 426 33.33 10.05 -27.25
CA ARG A 426 32.77 10.70 -28.46
C ARG A 426 31.58 9.93 -29.03
N ARG A 427 31.73 8.62 -29.23
CA ARG A 427 30.62 7.77 -29.72
C ARG A 427 29.40 7.76 -28.79
N ILE A 428 29.63 7.79 -27.49
CA ILE A 428 28.56 7.87 -26.48
C ILE A 428 27.79 9.19 -26.60
N GLU A 429 28.49 10.33 -26.74
CA GLU A 429 27.84 11.62 -26.88
C GLU A 429 27.00 11.70 -28.17
N GLU A 430 27.51 11.19 -29.29
CA GLU A 430 26.74 11.09 -30.54
C GLU A 430 25.50 10.20 -30.39
N ARG A 431 25.62 9.07 -29.67
CA ARG A 431 24.50 8.16 -29.39
C ARG A 431 23.46 8.81 -28.49
N LYS A 432 23.89 9.50 -27.44
CA LYS A 432 23.00 10.25 -26.53
C LYS A 432 22.16 11.27 -27.30
N ALA A 433 22.78 12.04 -28.18
CA ALA A 433 22.06 13.03 -29.00
C ALA A 433 20.98 12.38 -29.88
N LYS A 434 21.32 11.28 -30.56
CA LYS A 434 20.36 10.52 -31.41
C LYS A 434 19.21 9.94 -30.57
N HIS A 435 19.50 9.37 -29.40
CA HIS A 435 18.47 8.84 -28.52
C HIS A 435 17.57 9.94 -27.97
N ALA A 436 18.14 11.07 -27.57
CA ALA A 436 17.39 12.21 -27.04
C ALA A 436 16.40 12.76 -28.08
N GLU A 437 16.83 12.94 -29.31
CA GLU A 437 15.99 13.40 -30.41
C GLU A 437 14.85 12.41 -30.72
N ALA A 438 15.18 11.10 -30.87
CA ALA A 438 14.20 10.08 -31.13
C ALA A 438 13.16 9.92 -30.03
N ASN A 439 13.62 9.93 -28.75
CA ASN A 439 12.74 9.83 -27.60
C ASN A 439 11.87 11.06 -27.44
N HIS A 440 12.41 12.27 -27.69
CA HIS A 440 11.63 13.52 -27.67
C HIS A 440 10.52 13.46 -28.71
N THR A 441 10.82 13.14 -29.96
CA THR A 441 9.86 13.01 -31.06
C THR A 441 8.78 11.97 -30.74
N ALA A 442 9.18 10.79 -30.26
CA ALA A 442 8.24 9.73 -29.90
C ALA A 442 7.31 10.16 -28.75
N ARG A 443 7.85 10.89 -27.76
CA ARG A 443 7.10 11.39 -26.61
C ARG A 443 6.08 12.45 -27.02
N ILE A 444 6.46 13.42 -27.85
CA ILE A 444 5.53 14.44 -28.36
C ILE A 444 4.40 13.77 -29.15
N ALA A 445 4.73 12.90 -30.08
CA ALA A 445 3.72 12.16 -30.85
C ALA A 445 2.80 11.29 -29.98
N ALA A 446 3.33 10.71 -28.88
CA ALA A 446 2.52 9.96 -27.91
C ALA A 446 1.59 10.88 -27.12
N LEU A 447 2.07 12.04 -26.69
CA LEU A 447 1.28 13.04 -25.98
C LEU A 447 0.15 13.60 -26.88
N GLU A 448 0.45 13.95 -28.12
CA GLU A 448 -0.54 14.43 -29.08
C GLU A 448 -1.66 13.39 -29.31
N ARG A 449 -1.28 12.14 -29.54
CA ARG A 449 -2.26 11.03 -29.65
C ARG A 449 -3.08 10.85 -28.37
N ALA A 450 -2.42 10.95 -27.20
CA ALA A 450 -3.12 10.84 -25.92
C ALA A 450 -4.11 11.98 -25.72
N VAL A 451 -3.72 13.22 -26.00
CA VAL A 451 -4.58 14.40 -25.90
C VAL A 451 -5.76 14.27 -26.85
N GLU A 452 -5.53 13.88 -28.11
CA GLU A 452 -6.59 13.68 -29.09
C GLU A 452 -7.58 12.59 -28.66
N ALA A 453 -7.08 11.44 -28.20
CA ALA A 453 -7.92 10.37 -27.69
C ALA A 453 -8.75 10.79 -26.47
N LYS A 454 -8.25 11.72 -25.63
CA LYS A 454 -8.96 12.23 -24.46
C LYS A 454 -10.01 13.31 -24.77
N ARG A 455 -10.04 13.86 -25.98
CA ARG A 455 -11.07 14.82 -26.40
C ARG A 455 -12.47 14.19 -26.49
N ILE A 456 -12.54 12.89 -26.79
CA ILE A 456 -13.80 12.16 -26.83
C ILE A 456 -14.43 12.18 -25.45
N GLY A 457 -15.64 12.72 -25.34
CA GLY A 457 -16.36 12.82 -24.07
C GLY A 457 -15.80 13.85 -23.08
N TRP A 458 -14.86 14.72 -23.48
CA TRP A 458 -14.26 15.72 -22.58
C TRP A 458 -15.30 16.59 -21.85
N ASN A 459 -16.35 17.03 -22.56
CA ASN A 459 -17.43 17.86 -22.03
C ASN A 459 -18.67 17.05 -21.63
N ALA A 460 -18.57 15.74 -21.60
CA ALA A 460 -19.70 14.89 -21.27
C ALA A 460 -20.07 14.98 -19.78
N THR A 461 -21.32 14.69 -19.49
CA THR A 461 -21.88 14.50 -18.15
C THR A 461 -22.43 13.07 -18.06
N PRO A 462 -22.01 12.25 -17.12
CA PRO A 462 -20.98 12.48 -16.10
C PRO A 462 -19.57 12.75 -16.66
N ILE A 463 -18.68 13.23 -15.77
CA ILE A 463 -17.33 13.70 -16.14
C ILE A 463 -16.45 12.54 -16.61
N SER A 464 -15.69 12.74 -17.68
CA SER A 464 -14.72 11.73 -18.13
C SER A 464 -13.53 11.62 -17.16
N THR A 465 -13.02 10.40 -16.96
CA THR A 465 -11.83 10.15 -16.14
C THR A 465 -10.63 10.98 -16.61
N ALA A 466 -10.42 11.07 -17.92
CA ALA A 466 -9.33 11.85 -18.51
C ALA A 466 -9.37 13.33 -18.11
N ARG A 467 -10.56 13.89 -17.94
CA ARG A 467 -10.73 15.30 -17.56
C ARG A 467 -10.25 15.58 -16.13
N ILE A 468 -10.44 14.65 -15.19
CA ILE A 468 -9.89 14.79 -13.84
C ILE A 468 -8.38 15.00 -13.91
N TYR A 469 -7.67 14.13 -14.62
CA TYR A 469 -6.22 14.21 -14.76
C TYR A 469 -5.77 15.46 -15.54
N GLY A 470 -6.47 15.80 -16.63
CA GLY A 470 -6.14 16.94 -17.48
C GLY A 470 -6.35 18.29 -16.80
N GLU A 471 -7.39 18.44 -15.95
CA GLU A 471 -7.63 19.70 -15.23
C GLU A 471 -6.80 19.83 -13.95
N LEU A 472 -6.41 18.70 -13.33
CA LEU A 472 -5.56 18.71 -12.14
C LEU A 472 -4.10 19.01 -12.49
N TRP A 473 -3.58 18.49 -13.60
CA TRP A 473 -2.18 18.64 -13.99
C TRP A 473 -1.67 20.10 -14.02
N PRO A 474 -2.31 21.05 -14.71
CA PRO A 474 -1.86 22.44 -14.73
C PRO A 474 -1.83 23.12 -13.36
N LEU A 475 -2.58 22.58 -12.39
CA LEU A 475 -2.65 23.13 -11.04
C LEU A 475 -1.52 22.66 -10.12
N ILE A 476 -0.89 21.50 -10.43
CA ILE A 476 0.14 20.88 -9.58
C ILE A 476 1.51 20.76 -10.24
N MET A 477 1.61 20.93 -11.58
CA MET A 477 2.84 20.62 -12.33
C MET A 477 4.07 21.39 -11.87
N ASN A 478 3.89 22.59 -11.32
CA ASN A 478 4.97 23.46 -10.82
C ASN A 478 5.17 23.36 -9.30
N GLU A 479 4.42 22.52 -8.61
CA GLU A 479 4.51 22.29 -7.18
C GLU A 479 5.42 21.09 -6.87
N ASP A 480 5.74 20.89 -5.60
CA ASP A 480 6.22 19.57 -5.14
C ASP A 480 5.01 18.69 -4.85
N TRP A 481 4.84 17.64 -5.62
CA TRP A 481 3.65 16.79 -5.58
C TRP A 481 4.01 15.31 -5.67
N CYS A 482 3.10 14.48 -5.18
CA CYS A 482 3.14 13.03 -5.22
C CYS A 482 1.77 12.49 -5.60
N LEU A 483 1.70 11.63 -6.61
CA LEU A 483 0.55 10.77 -6.88
C LEU A 483 0.71 9.49 -6.07
N SER A 484 0.01 9.40 -4.95
CA SER A 484 0.10 8.26 -4.02
C SER A 484 -0.72 7.06 -4.49
N SER A 485 -1.87 7.31 -5.12
CA SER A 485 -2.70 6.27 -5.72
C SER A 485 -3.38 6.85 -6.97
N PRO A 486 -3.17 6.25 -8.15
CA PRO A 486 -4.03 6.50 -9.29
C PRO A 486 -5.29 5.66 -9.14
N SER A 487 -6.41 6.14 -9.68
CA SER A 487 -7.60 5.29 -9.81
C SER A 487 -7.23 4.00 -10.54
N ASN A 488 -7.36 2.88 -9.86
CA ASN A 488 -7.02 1.59 -10.45
C ASN A 488 -7.88 1.33 -11.68
N PHE A 489 -7.24 0.75 -12.71
CA PHE A 489 -7.91 0.39 -13.96
C PHE A 489 -8.54 1.55 -14.74
N SER A 490 -8.30 2.81 -14.35
CA SER A 490 -8.82 3.99 -15.08
C SER A 490 -8.08 4.33 -16.37
N GLY A 491 -7.23 3.43 -16.83
CA GLY A 491 -6.31 3.69 -17.94
C GLY A 491 -5.05 4.44 -17.48
N ALA A 492 -4.06 4.53 -18.35
CA ALA A 492 -2.76 5.12 -18.04
C ALA A 492 -2.78 6.66 -18.11
N HIS A 493 -3.86 7.33 -17.67
CA HIS A 493 -4.02 8.77 -17.82
C HIS A 493 -2.89 9.58 -17.19
N HIS A 494 -2.47 9.21 -15.96
CA HIS A 494 -1.38 9.88 -15.29
C HIS A 494 -0.04 9.69 -16.03
N VAL A 495 0.23 8.50 -16.58
CA VAL A 495 1.46 8.24 -17.35
C VAL A 495 1.47 9.00 -18.67
N GLN A 496 0.29 9.20 -19.28
CA GLN A 496 0.15 9.84 -20.59
C GLN A 496 0.09 11.37 -20.52
N LEU A 497 -0.48 11.94 -19.44
CA LEU A 497 -0.80 13.36 -19.34
C LEU A 497 0.10 14.10 -18.34
N TRP A 498 0.74 13.42 -17.38
CA TRP A 498 1.58 14.03 -16.35
C TRP A 498 3.06 13.74 -16.60
N SER A 499 3.92 14.46 -15.91
CA SER A 499 5.38 14.31 -16.02
C SER A 499 5.96 13.82 -14.70
N HIS A 500 6.20 12.52 -14.59
CA HIS A 500 6.81 11.90 -13.41
C HIS A 500 8.35 12.00 -13.50
N ASN A 501 8.91 13.14 -13.13
CA ASN A 501 10.35 13.43 -13.26
C ASN A 501 11.10 13.54 -11.94
N LYS A 502 10.38 13.62 -10.82
CA LYS A 502 10.99 13.70 -9.48
C LYS A 502 10.88 12.35 -8.79
N PRO A 503 11.89 11.90 -8.02
CA PRO A 503 11.75 10.77 -7.12
C PRO A 503 10.47 10.92 -6.27
N TYR A 504 9.75 9.81 -6.10
CA TYR A 504 8.46 9.79 -5.36
C TYR A 504 7.33 10.66 -5.92
N SER A 505 7.42 11.19 -7.13
CA SER A 505 6.28 11.81 -7.80
C SER A 505 5.15 10.83 -8.14
N TYR A 506 5.46 9.54 -8.16
CA TYR A 506 4.52 8.44 -8.31
C TYR A 506 4.93 7.26 -7.44
N LEU A 507 4.03 6.81 -6.55
CA LEU A 507 4.30 5.73 -5.61
C LEU A 507 3.86 4.34 -6.11
N GLY A 508 3.32 4.28 -7.31
CA GLY A 508 2.73 3.06 -7.83
C GLY A 508 1.31 2.83 -7.31
N GLY A 509 0.69 1.79 -7.83
CA GLY A 509 -0.63 1.33 -7.35
C GLY A 509 -0.50 0.28 -6.26
N GLN A 510 -1.64 -0.34 -5.93
CA GLN A 510 -1.69 -1.54 -5.09
C GLN A 510 -0.90 -2.66 -5.77
N GLY A 511 -0.09 -3.37 -5.05
CA GLY A 511 0.76 -4.41 -5.62
C GLY A 511 0.01 -5.67 -6.01
N ALA A 512 -0.92 -6.13 -5.17
CA ALA A 512 -1.51 -7.47 -5.23
C ALA A 512 -2.86 -7.56 -5.97
N GLY A 513 -3.39 -6.44 -6.48
CA GLY A 513 -4.69 -6.39 -7.15
C GLY A 513 -5.89 -6.44 -6.20
N GLY A 514 -5.68 -6.42 -4.88
CA GLY A 514 -6.74 -6.32 -3.88
C GLY A 514 -7.22 -4.88 -3.70
N MET A 515 -8.46 -4.70 -3.27
CA MET A 515 -9.06 -3.39 -3.01
C MET A 515 -8.76 -2.94 -1.57
N GLY A 516 -9.00 -1.66 -1.24
CA GLY A 516 -8.78 -1.05 0.08
C GLY A 516 -7.54 -0.15 0.17
N TYR A 517 -6.56 -0.34 -0.70
CA TYR A 517 -5.24 0.28 -0.64
C TYR A 517 -5.22 1.82 -0.73
N GLY A 518 -6.04 2.39 -1.64
CA GLY A 518 -5.84 3.76 -2.13
C GLY A 518 -5.79 4.82 -1.04
N ALA A 519 -6.79 4.86 -0.19
CA ALA A 519 -6.93 5.88 0.83
C ALA A 519 -5.94 5.71 1.99
N GLY A 520 -5.73 4.46 2.46
CA GLY A 520 -4.77 4.16 3.53
C GLY A 520 -3.34 4.51 3.14
N ALA A 521 -2.88 4.03 1.97
CA ALA A 521 -1.56 4.34 1.46
C ALA A 521 -1.34 5.85 1.23
N SER A 522 -2.39 6.55 0.79
CA SER A 522 -2.32 8.01 0.62
C SER A 522 -2.18 8.75 1.94
N GLY A 523 -2.81 8.25 3.01
CA GLY A 523 -2.60 8.74 4.37
C GLY A 523 -1.14 8.61 4.82
N GLY A 524 -0.53 7.46 4.59
CA GLY A 524 0.89 7.23 4.88
C GLY A 524 1.83 8.11 4.05
N ALA A 525 1.55 8.28 2.76
CA ALA A 525 2.28 9.20 1.90
C ALA A 525 2.16 10.65 2.38
N ALA A 526 0.99 11.06 2.89
CA ALA A 526 0.77 12.38 3.44
C ALA A 526 1.52 12.61 4.77
N LEU A 527 1.68 11.58 5.61
CA LEU A 527 2.58 11.64 6.77
C LEU A 527 4.02 11.93 6.32
N ALA A 528 4.52 11.19 5.34
CA ALA A 528 5.84 11.40 4.76
C ALA A 528 6.03 12.80 4.15
N ALA A 529 4.97 13.35 3.58
CA ALA A 529 4.96 14.66 2.92
C ALA A 529 4.81 15.83 3.90
N ARG A 530 4.27 15.61 5.10
CA ARG A 530 3.84 16.65 6.06
C ARG A 530 4.95 17.67 6.35
N ALA A 531 6.15 17.20 6.66
CA ALA A 531 7.29 18.07 6.98
C ALA A 531 7.88 18.79 5.76
N ARG A 532 7.57 18.36 4.54
CA ARG A 532 8.12 18.88 3.29
C ARG A 532 7.19 19.84 2.55
N GLY A 533 5.93 19.97 3.00
CA GLY A 533 4.91 20.75 2.29
C GLY A 533 4.54 20.17 0.91
N ARG A 534 4.80 18.89 0.67
CA ARG A 534 4.48 18.20 -0.59
C ARG A 534 3.00 17.95 -0.68
N ILE A 535 2.41 18.23 -1.84
CA ILE A 535 1.00 17.95 -2.15
C ILE A 535 0.85 16.45 -2.46
N VAL A 536 0.06 15.73 -1.66
CA VAL A 536 -0.27 14.34 -1.94
C VAL A 536 -1.64 14.28 -2.61
N VAL A 537 -1.68 13.61 -3.76
CA VAL A 537 -2.90 13.41 -4.56
C VAL A 537 -3.26 11.93 -4.55
N ASN A 538 -4.50 11.66 -4.20
CA ASN A 538 -5.16 10.36 -4.31
C ASN A 538 -6.32 10.46 -5.30
N ILE A 539 -6.28 9.71 -6.39
CA ILE A 539 -7.46 9.51 -7.25
C ILE A 539 -8.10 8.21 -6.79
N GLN A 540 -9.18 8.34 -6.02
CA GLN A 540 -9.79 7.27 -5.26
C GLN A 540 -11.00 6.69 -5.98
N THR A 541 -11.04 5.36 -6.19
CA THR A 541 -12.24 4.70 -6.68
C THR A 541 -13.30 4.55 -5.60
N ASP A 542 -14.55 4.64 -6.01
CA ASP A 542 -15.73 4.59 -5.12
C ASP A 542 -15.83 3.28 -4.33
N GLY A 543 -15.72 2.15 -5.01
CA GLY A 543 -15.75 0.84 -4.35
C GLY A 543 -14.61 0.64 -3.36
N ASP A 544 -13.40 1.05 -3.73
CA ASP A 544 -12.18 0.87 -2.93
C ASP A 544 -12.24 1.61 -1.57
N LEU A 545 -12.80 2.82 -1.53
CA LEU A 545 -12.92 3.57 -0.28
C LEU A 545 -13.84 2.88 0.76
N ASN A 546 -14.79 2.07 0.31
CA ASN A 546 -15.76 1.42 1.20
C ASN A 546 -15.16 0.26 2.01
N TYR A 547 -13.92 -0.16 1.75
CA TYR A 547 -13.26 -1.22 2.54
C TYR A 547 -12.92 -0.73 3.94
N ALA A 548 -12.31 0.47 4.06
CA ALA A 548 -11.93 1.05 5.35
C ALA A 548 -12.14 2.58 5.35
N PRO A 549 -13.40 3.07 5.24
CA PRO A 549 -13.69 4.50 5.11
C PRO A 549 -13.29 5.33 6.33
N GLY A 550 -13.04 4.70 7.48
CA GLY A 550 -12.52 5.33 8.70
C GLY A 550 -11.19 6.06 8.50
N VAL A 551 -10.46 5.77 7.41
CA VAL A 551 -9.25 6.52 7.04
C VAL A 551 -9.51 8.02 6.84
N LEU A 552 -10.72 8.41 6.47
CA LEU A 552 -11.11 9.82 6.33
C LEU A 552 -11.04 10.54 7.69
N TRP A 553 -11.50 9.89 8.77
CA TRP A 553 -11.34 10.40 10.12
C TRP A 553 -9.86 10.49 10.52
N THR A 554 -9.07 9.44 10.26
CA THR A 554 -7.63 9.43 10.54
C THR A 554 -6.93 10.60 9.84
N ALA A 555 -7.25 10.85 8.57
CA ALA A 555 -6.69 11.96 7.81
C ALA A 555 -7.09 13.33 8.41
N ALA A 556 -8.34 13.51 8.80
CA ALA A 556 -8.84 14.73 9.40
C ALA A 556 -8.22 14.97 10.80
N HIS A 557 -8.21 13.94 11.65
CA HIS A 557 -7.68 13.99 13.01
C HIS A 557 -6.18 14.37 13.05
N HIS A 558 -5.38 13.72 12.20
CA HIS A 558 -3.94 13.94 12.13
C HIS A 558 -3.54 15.07 11.17
N LYS A 559 -4.51 15.81 10.60
CA LYS A 559 -4.30 16.93 9.67
C LYS A 559 -3.33 16.58 8.54
N LEU A 560 -3.63 15.51 7.83
CA LEU A 560 -2.79 15.03 6.75
C LEU A 560 -3.04 15.86 5.47
N PRO A 561 -2.03 16.48 4.84
CA PRO A 561 -2.20 17.32 3.66
C PRO A 561 -2.47 16.48 2.41
N LEU A 562 -3.69 15.94 2.29
CA LEU A 562 -4.10 14.98 1.29
C LEU A 562 -5.28 15.51 0.46
N LEU A 563 -5.11 15.60 -0.86
CA LEU A 563 -6.20 15.82 -1.81
C LEU A 563 -6.73 14.47 -2.31
N THR A 564 -7.94 14.11 -1.89
CA THR A 564 -8.66 12.95 -2.42
C THR A 564 -9.67 13.39 -3.47
N VAL A 565 -9.51 12.93 -4.70
CA VAL A 565 -10.48 13.13 -5.79
C VAL A 565 -11.13 11.79 -6.08
N MET A 566 -12.42 11.68 -5.76
CA MET A 566 -13.17 10.45 -6.03
C MET A 566 -13.39 10.27 -7.52
N HIS A 567 -13.07 9.09 -8.01
CA HIS A 567 -13.50 8.57 -9.29
C HIS A 567 -14.75 7.72 -9.03
N ASN A 568 -15.90 8.39 -8.92
CA ASN A 568 -17.16 7.80 -8.53
C ASN A 568 -17.99 7.42 -9.77
N ASN A 569 -17.81 6.21 -10.26
CA ASN A 569 -18.59 5.67 -11.38
C ASN A 569 -19.81 4.84 -10.91
N ARG A 570 -20.06 4.79 -9.60
CA ARG A 570 -21.20 4.11 -8.96
C ARG A 570 -21.25 2.60 -9.24
N ALA A 571 -20.08 1.96 -9.38
CA ALA A 571 -20.00 0.54 -9.71
C ALA A 571 -18.64 -0.10 -9.40
N TRP A 572 -18.66 -1.38 -9.10
CA TRP A 572 -17.54 -2.29 -9.30
C TRP A 572 -17.39 -2.53 -10.82
N HIS A 573 -16.91 -1.52 -11.51
CA HIS A 573 -17.05 -1.46 -12.97
C HIS A 573 -16.25 -2.54 -13.70
N GLN A 574 -15.13 -2.99 -13.15
CA GLN A 574 -14.34 -4.07 -13.72
C GLN A 574 -15.11 -5.39 -13.68
N GLU A 575 -15.75 -5.69 -12.55
CA GLU A 575 -16.56 -6.88 -12.36
C GLU A 575 -17.82 -6.85 -13.24
N LEU A 576 -18.41 -5.68 -13.42
CA LEU A 576 -19.49 -5.48 -14.38
C LEU A 576 -19.03 -5.84 -15.80
N MET A 577 -17.85 -5.38 -16.23
CA MET A 577 -17.29 -5.72 -17.54
C MET A 577 -16.99 -7.22 -17.67
N PHE A 578 -16.49 -7.87 -16.61
CA PHE A 578 -16.27 -9.32 -16.63
C PHE A 578 -17.57 -10.11 -16.74
N LEU A 579 -18.64 -9.68 -16.07
CA LEU A 579 -19.97 -10.30 -16.22
C LEU A 579 -20.52 -10.11 -17.63
N GLN A 580 -20.38 -8.92 -18.22
CA GLN A 580 -20.77 -8.66 -19.60
C GLN A 580 -19.98 -9.54 -20.58
N TYR A 581 -18.65 -9.64 -20.40
CA TYR A 581 -17.79 -10.52 -21.19
C TYR A 581 -18.24 -11.99 -21.08
N MET A 582 -18.46 -12.48 -19.86
CA MET A 582 -18.88 -13.86 -19.63
C MET A 582 -20.28 -14.15 -20.20
N ALA A 583 -21.21 -13.18 -20.10
CA ALA A 583 -22.53 -13.28 -20.73
C ALA A 583 -22.40 -13.40 -22.25
N GLY A 584 -21.53 -12.59 -22.88
CA GLY A 584 -21.22 -12.68 -24.32
C GLY A 584 -20.65 -14.04 -24.73
N VAL A 585 -19.66 -14.56 -23.97
CA VAL A 585 -19.08 -15.90 -24.20
C VAL A 585 -20.14 -16.99 -24.11
N ARG A 586 -21.16 -16.82 -23.26
CA ARG A 586 -22.26 -17.78 -23.08
C ARG A 586 -23.47 -17.53 -23.96
N GLY A 587 -23.44 -16.55 -24.88
CA GLY A 587 -24.55 -16.16 -25.72
C GLY A 587 -25.77 -15.65 -24.96
N ARG A 588 -25.56 -15.02 -23.78
CA ARG A 588 -26.63 -14.46 -22.92
C ARG A 588 -26.68 -12.94 -23.04
N GLY A 589 -27.82 -12.34 -22.65
CA GLY A 589 -27.96 -10.87 -22.57
C GLY A 589 -27.08 -10.25 -21.48
N THR A 590 -26.67 -9.01 -21.67
CA THR A 590 -25.82 -8.25 -20.74
C THR A 590 -26.61 -7.29 -19.85
N ASP A 591 -27.94 -7.23 -20.03
CA ASP A 591 -28.88 -6.31 -19.35
C ASP A 591 -28.89 -6.49 -17.82
N ARG A 592 -28.58 -7.68 -17.32
CA ARG A 592 -28.52 -8.00 -15.89
C ARG A 592 -27.11 -7.91 -15.26
N ALA A 593 -26.10 -7.54 -16.00
CA ALA A 593 -24.74 -7.47 -15.49
C ALA A 593 -24.56 -6.43 -14.35
N HIS A 594 -25.49 -5.49 -14.22
CA HIS A 594 -25.51 -4.50 -13.13
C HIS A 594 -25.86 -5.09 -11.76
N ILE A 595 -26.51 -6.27 -11.70
CA ILE A 595 -26.91 -6.90 -10.44
C ILE A 595 -25.67 -7.38 -9.68
N GLY A 596 -25.46 -6.85 -8.48
CA GLY A 596 -24.32 -7.17 -7.62
C GLY A 596 -23.02 -6.42 -7.97
N THR A 597 -23.02 -5.59 -9.03
CA THR A 597 -21.83 -4.84 -9.47
C THR A 597 -22.00 -3.34 -9.47
N THR A 598 -23.19 -2.82 -9.17
CA THR A 598 -23.44 -1.39 -9.10
C THR A 598 -23.69 -0.92 -7.67
N LEU A 599 -23.20 0.27 -7.33
CA LEU A 599 -23.38 0.94 -6.05
C LEU A 599 -24.50 1.99 -6.19
N ARG A 600 -25.73 1.49 -6.38
CA ARG A 600 -26.94 2.28 -6.64
C ARG A 600 -28.05 1.84 -5.71
N ASP A 601 -29.04 2.70 -5.54
CA ASP A 601 -30.28 2.43 -4.84
C ASP A 601 -30.09 1.93 -3.38
N PRO A 602 -29.42 2.77 -2.51
CA PRO A 602 -29.12 4.19 -2.70
C PRO A 602 -27.72 4.46 -3.26
N PHE A 603 -27.53 5.65 -3.87
CA PHE A 603 -26.21 6.15 -4.19
C PHE A 603 -25.44 6.58 -2.93
N ILE A 604 -24.15 6.27 -2.88
CA ILE A 604 -23.26 6.77 -1.83
C ILE A 604 -22.83 8.20 -2.18
N ASN A 605 -22.94 9.12 -1.22
CA ASN A 605 -22.41 10.47 -1.30
C ASN A 605 -21.12 10.55 -0.50
N TYR A 606 -19.99 10.50 -1.18
CA TYR A 606 -18.68 10.47 -0.53
C TYR A 606 -18.29 11.81 0.09
N ALA A 607 -18.80 12.93 -0.43
CA ALA A 607 -18.60 14.24 0.20
C ALA A 607 -19.26 14.28 1.59
N LYS A 608 -20.53 13.85 1.72
CA LYS A 608 -21.20 13.75 3.03
C LYS A 608 -20.54 12.73 3.95
N MET A 609 -20.02 11.63 3.40
CA MET A 609 -19.26 10.66 4.16
C MET A 609 -17.99 11.30 4.75
N ALA A 610 -17.25 12.07 3.96
CA ALA A 610 -16.05 12.79 4.43
C ALA A 610 -16.41 13.83 5.51
N GLU A 611 -17.48 14.59 5.33
CA GLU A 611 -17.99 15.53 6.34
C GLU A 611 -18.33 14.83 7.66
N ALA A 612 -18.98 13.66 7.61
CA ALA A 612 -19.31 12.87 8.80
C ALA A 612 -18.06 12.40 9.56
N TYR A 613 -16.94 12.21 8.86
CA TYR A 613 -15.63 11.93 9.46
C TYR A 613 -14.81 13.19 9.81
N GLY A 614 -15.39 14.39 9.68
CA GLY A 614 -14.71 15.64 10.01
C GLY A 614 -13.74 16.15 8.95
N MET A 615 -13.74 15.58 7.74
CA MET A 615 -12.90 15.99 6.64
C MET A 615 -13.63 16.98 5.72
N ALA A 616 -13.00 18.11 5.41
CA ALA A 616 -13.58 19.07 4.47
C ALA A 616 -13.79 18.45 3.10
N SER A 617 -14.92 18.74 2.45
CA SER A 617 -15.27 18.09 1.21
C SER A 617 -16.16 18.94 0.29
N GLU A 618 -16.30 18.50 -0.95
CA GLU A 618 -17.20 19.08 -1.94
C GLU A 618 -17.72 17.99 -2.90
N GLY A 619 -18.98 18.09 -3.27
CA GLY A 619 -19.59 17.16 -4.23
C GLY A 619 -21.02 16.74 -3.85
N PRO A 620 -21.65 15.84 -4.63
CA PRO A 620 -21.13 15.26 -5.86
C PRO A 620 -21.09 16.27 -7.04
N ILE A 621 -20.01 16.21 -7.84
CA ILE A 621 -19.81 17.06 -9.01
C ILE A 621 -20.03 16.24 -10.26
N GLU A 622 -21.10 16.54 -11.02
CA GLU A 622 -21.43 15.89 -12.29
C GLU A 622 -21.15 16.81 -13.49
N ASN A 623 -21.27 18.13 -13.27
CA ASN A 623 -21.05 19.12 -14.32
C ASN A 623 -19.56 19.42 -14.49
N PRO A 624 -18.97 19.10 -15.65
CA PRO A 624 -17.55 19.30 -15.90
C PRO A 624 -17.08 20.75 -15.75
N ALA A 625 -17.93 21.74 -15.98
CA ALA A 625 -17.57 23.16 -15.81
C ALA A 625 -17.28 23.56 -14.34
N LYS A 626 -17.73 22.76 -13.37
CA LYS A 626 -17.50 23.01 -11.94
C LYS A 626 -16.22 22.37 -11.42
N LEU A 627 -15.62 21.41 -12.15
CA LEU A 627 -14.52 20.58 -11.67
C LEU A 627 -13.28 21.41 -11.33
N GLN A 628 -12.82 22.27 -12.22
CA GLN A 628 -11.58 23.05 -12.00
C GLN A 628 -11.66 23.95 -10.76
N ALA A 629 -12.80 24.56 -10.52
CA ALA A 629 -13.01 25.43 -9.36
C ALA A 629 -12.95 24.62 -8.06
N ALA A 630 -13.51 23.40 -8.03
CA ALA A 630 -13.43 22.49 -6.89
C ALA A 630 -11.98 22.01 -6.64
N LEU A 631 -11.27 21.64 -7.69
CA LEU A 631 -9.85 21.23 -7.58
C LEU A 631 -8.99 22.36 -6.98
N LYS A 632 -9.21 23.61 -7.38
CA LYS A 632 -8.50 24.78 -6.82
C LYS A 632 -8.82 24.96 -5.33
N ARG A 633 -10.07 24.79 -4.90
CA ARG A 633 -10.45 24.89 -3.48
C ARG A 633 -9.81 23.77 -2.66
N GLY A 634 -9.87 22.54 -3.16
CA GLY A 634 -9.22 21.38 -2.51
C GLY A 634 -7.71 21.57 -2.37
N LEU A 635 -7.03 22.00 -3.42
CA LEU A 635 -5.59 22.31 -3.35
C LEU A 635 -5.26 23.44 -2.38
N ALA A 636 -6.11 24.47 -2.29
CA ALA A 636 -5.92 25.54 -1.31
C ALA A 636 -6.04 25.02 0.13
N SER A 637 -6.93 24.06 0.40
CA SER A 637 -7.02 23.40 1.71
C SER A 637 -5.77 22.59 2.03
N VAL A 638 -5.34 21.74 1.10
CA VAL A 638 -4.14 20.91 1.28
C VAL A 638 -2.88 21.75 1.51
N LYS A 639 -2.73 22.88 0.81
CA LYS A 639 -1.62 23.83 1.03
C LYS A 639 -1.63 24.47 2.42
N ARG A 640 -2.77 24.49 3.13
CA ARG A 640 -2.85 24.89 4.54
C ARG A 640 -2.58 23.75 5.50
N GLY A 641 -2.29 22.55 5.01
CA GLY A 641 -2.05 21.37 5.84
C GLY A 641 -3.31 20.58 6.21
N GLU A 642 -4.44 20.81 5.53
CA GLU A 642 -5.72 20.17 5.82
C GLU A 642 -6.12 19.20 4.69
N PRO A 643 -6.65 18.00 5.00
CA PRO A 643 -7.15 17.10 3.98
C PRO A 643 -8.43 17.63 3.32
N TYR A 644 -8.64 17.24 2.08
CA TYR A 644 -9.84 17.62 1.34
C TYR A 644 -10.30 16.52 0.40
N LEU A 645 -11.62 16.25 0.36
CA LEU A 645 -12.20 15.27 -0.55
C LEU A 645 -13.12 15.96 -1.57
N ILE A 646 -12.98 15.60 -2.85
CA ILE A 646 -13.87 16.04 -3.93
C ILE A 646 -14.57 14.81 -4.50
N ASP A 647 -15.90 14.72 -4.34
CA ASP A 647 -16.71 13.64 -4.93
C ASP A 647 -17.05 13.97 -6.37
N VAL A 648 -16.42 13.30 -7.33
CA VAL A 648 -16.61 13.52 -8.77
C VAL A 648 -17.35 12.32 -9.37
N ILE A 649 -18.56 12.58 -9.89
CA ILE A 649 -19.30 11.55 -10.61
C ILE A 649 -18.71 11.41 -12.01
N THR A 650 -18.26 10.20 -12.31
CA THR A 650 -17.54 9.90 -13.54
C THR A 650 -18.31 8.99 -14.47
N GLN A 651 -17.94 9.04 -15.74
CA GLN A 651 -18.35 8.03 -16.69
C GLN A 651 -17.84 6.65 -16.25
N PRO A 652 -18.52 5.58 -16.65
CA PRO A 652 -17.91 4.26 -16.67
C PRO A 652 -16.59 4.32 -17.43
N ARG A 653 -15.69 3.40 -17.16
CA ARG A 653 -14.38 3.31 -17.80
C ARG A 653 -14.43 3.43 -19.32
#